data_d69fcd1a51769bcc020d914ab91bd386
#
_entry.id   d69fcd1a51769bcc020d914ab91bd386
#
_cell.length_a   1.000
_cell.length_b   1.000
_cell.length_c   1.000
_cell.angle_alpha   90.00
_cell.angle_beta   90.00
_cell.angle_gamma   90.00
#
_symmetry.space_group_name_H-M   'P 1'
#
loop_
_entity.id
_entity.type
_entity.pdbx_description
1 polymer ?
#
loop_
_entity_poly.entity_id
_entity_poly.type
_entity_poly.pdbx_seq_one_letter_code
_entity_poly.pdbx_strand_id
1 'polypeptide(L)'
;MKKRELNFAEIKAIKDGYIPAPYVLEEGEQINDFYLEPVYFENEDGPTIGVTTCGVIVKDGLFFKDMDNSGELAPYKDWRLDHETRAKDMVAHLPLNQQAGLVLNTLWNTPLSMTVDEAKDENGNIVPAKIFKRFVEGEPEPKSILPGVSMRVDDSDILVHKLAAGVYRGDMRASAALSAMYHNLGTQYVEYEACQGGVAIPYSMHTNPINIGYPDFLGVGAAVMGDGNFDLIYNMADTDRKMMKAAGQNIMYGPQVDIATDPRWPRNSGTYGEVPEITSGIIKELVRGYQNGEDGLNEGSVVLTVKHFPGDGPAENGFEPHMPIGQWRLYPTEGSMEKYHLPPFQAAFDMKASSIMPDYSRVATDGRSTPQYYRGKLTSTEEVGSTYSKELITDLARDVMGFDGYVNSDSGITTVQIYGVEDLTVPQRYAKAISAGTDVIGGNSDSENIVKAVEEGYLPKEDLDRANYRRLLSLFKVGRVDNPYLDPDYADKVRKENFEGAKKAAYVANQKAVVLVKNHDNVLPMKKGAKIYIECFKGIDPGAALAQSMGAGVAGGDDNEVLRKQIAALFEAKGYTIVEKAEEAEYAYLHVWPCSNGMVFYQYAMPVIEMVDNQLFEAREANKSQKKTGEMVSITTLKDVDKIKTISEAVHANGGKVVATCVVCNPWLLDKLEPYVDGLTFQYTISPVAMGNALGAQVDVLSGDYNPTGKISLTMVSCMDVIEITEKEIDGVMREVCASPNDVPGYDKDQYIDPAILARAKGGSYAYYDADGNYYRAGFGLSYK
;
A
#
# COMPACT_ATOMS: atom_id res chain seq x y z
N MET A 1 -16.84 38.02 -0.25
CA MET A 1 -17.78 36.92 0.05
C MET A 1 -18.72 37.37 1.16
N LYS A 2 -20.00 37.10 1.01
CA LYS A 2 -21.02 37.45 1.99
C LYS A 2 -21.46 36.22 2.78
N LYS A 3 -21.27 36.26 4.12
CA LYS A 3 -21.87 35.29 5.05
C LYS A 3 -23.26 35.79 5.43
N ARG A 4 -24.29 34.95 5.28
CA ARG A 4 -25.66 35.26 5.72
C ARG A 4 -25.77 35.12 7.23
N GLU A 5 -26.44 36.05 7.87
CA GLU A 5 -26.87 35.86 9.26
C GLU A 5 -28.04 34.87 9.31
N LEU A 6 -27.87 33.80 10.07
CA LEU A 6 -28.87 32.75 10.27
C LEU A 6 -29.46 32.86 11.69
N ASN A 7 -30.77 33.04 11.80
CA ASN A 7 -31.47 33.02 13.07
C ASN A 7 -31.91 31.57 13.38
N PHE A 8 -31.11 30.80 14.09
CA PHE A 8 -31.41 29.41 14.41
C PHE A 8 -32.68 29.22 15.25
N ALA A 9 -33.11 30.22 16.01
CA ALA A 9 -34.38 30.16 16.75
C ALA A 9 -35.59 30.19 15.79
N GLU A 10 -35.55 31.01 14.76
CA GLU A 10 -36.56 31.05 13.70
C GLU A 10 -36.48 29.81 12.80
N ILE A 11 -35.28 29.37 12.46
CA ILE A 11 -35.03 28.19 11.63
C ILE A 11 -35.65 26.94 12.27
N LYS A 12 -35.48 26.71 13.56
CA LYS A 12 -36.09 25.57 14.29
C LYS A 12 -37.58 25.58 14.33
N ALA A 13 -38.22 26.73 14.05
CA ALA A 13 -39.69 26.86 13.98
C ALA A 13 -40.25 26.53 12.58
N ILE A 14 -39.42 26.41 11.56
CA ILE A 14 -39.86 26.10 10.19
C ILE A 14 -40.22 24.61 10.12
N LYS A 15 -41.44 24.34 9.65
CA LYS A 15 -41.87 22.95 9.38
C LYS A 15 -41.62 22.55 7.93
N ASP A 16 -41.94 23.43 6.99
CA ASP A 16 -41.71 23.26 5.57
C ASP A 16 -41.14 24.56 5.02
N GLY A 17 -40.05 24.50 4.25
CA GLY A 17 -39.43 25.70 3.69
C GLY A 17 -38.03 25.47 3.15
N TYR A 18 -37.32 26.55 2.95
CA TYR A 18 -35.96 26.56 2.37
C TYR A 18 -35.07 27.55 3.11
N ILE A 19 -33.89 27.13 3.43
CA ILE A 19 -32.83 27.94 4.01
C ILE A 19 -31.78 28.14 2.92
N PRO A 20 -31.54 29.37 2.45
CA PRO A 20 -30.55 29.62 1.41
C PRO A 20 -29.11 29.37 1.92
N ALA A 21 -28.21 29.10 1.00
CA ALA A 21 -26.79 28.83 1.29
C ALA A 21 -26.19 29.84 2.27
N PRO A 22 -25.44 29.41 3.29
CA PRO A 22 -24.83 30.29 4.28
C PRO A 22 -23.83 31.29 3.69
N TYR A 23 -23.14 30.91 2.62
CA TYR A 23 -22.13 31.73 1.96
C TYR A 23 -22.50 31.98 0.50
N VAL A 24 -22.26 33.20 0.04
CA VAL A 24 -22.46 33.62 -1.35
C VAL A 24 -21.23 34.37 -1.81
N LEU A 25 -20.63 33.93 -2.93
CA LEU A 25 -19.54 34.66 -3.56
C LEU A 25 -20.09 35.92 -4.23
N GLU A 26 -19.35 37.01 -4.12
CA GLU A 26 -19.63 38.26 -4.82
C GLU A 26 -18.97 38.24 -6.21
N GLU A 27 -19.36 39.18 -7.06
CA GLU A 27 -18.85 39.24 -8.43
C GLU A 27 -17.32 39.41 -8.44
N GLY A 28 -16.60 38.49 -9.11
CA GLY A 28 -15.15 38.49 -9.24
C GLY A 28 -14.41 37.67 -8.16
N GLU A 29 -15.10 37.20 -7.13
CA GLU A 29 -14.50 36.33 -6.11
C GLU A 29 -14.40 34.87 -6.59
N GLN A 30 -13.37 34.17 -6.13
CA GLN A 30 -13.15 32.75 -6.40
C GLN A 30 -13.30 31.94 -5.11
N ILE A 31 -13.92 30.77 -5.17
CA ILE A 31 -14.08 29.89 -4.00
C ILE A 31 -12.74 29.50 -3.37
N ASN A 32 -11.68 29.41 -4.18
CA ASN A 32 -10.34 29.05 -3.77
C ASN A 32 -9.65 30.09 -2.88
N ASP A 33 -10.17 31.31 -2.84
CA ASP A 33 -9.62 32.39 -2.01
C ASP A 33 -10.04 32.27 -0.54
N PHE A 34 -11.00 31.38 -0.23
CA PHE A 34 -11.64 31.34 1.09
C PHE A 34 -11.57 29.94 1.71
N TYR A 35 -11.36 29.88 3.02
CA TYR A 35 -11.68 28.75 3.87
C TYR A 35 -13.00 29.05 4.60
N LEU A 36 -14.02 28.25 4.33
CA LEU A 36 -15.38 28.48 4.84
C LEU A 36 -15.64 27.58 6.05
N GLU A 37 -16.00 28.19 7.16
CA GLU A 37 -16.53 27.44 8.31
C GLU A 37 -17.90 26.86 7.99
N PRO A 38 -18.07 25.52 8.02
CA PRO A 38 -19.34 24.92 7.68
C PRO A 38 -20.42 25.28 8.70
N VAL A 39 -21.66 25.37 8.23
CA VAL A 39 -22.83 25.57 9.07
C VAL A 39 -23.56 24.25 9.21
N TYR A 40 -23.94 23.92 10.44
CA TYR A 40 -24.55 22.64 10.79
C TYR A 40 -26.01 22.79 11.18
N PHE A 41 -26.84 21.85 10.71
CA PHE A 41 -28.26 21.73 11.04
C PHE A 41 -28.48 20.33 11.62
N GLU A 42 -28.86 20.25 12.90
CA GLU A 42 -29.03 19.01 13.62
C GLU A 42 -30.45 18.47 13.46
N ASN A 43 -30.61 17.21 13.12
CA ASN A 43 -31.86 16.47 13.15
C ASN A 43 -31.92 15.63 14.44
N GLU A 44 -33.06 15.60 15.13
CA GLU A 44 -33.25 14.93 16.42
C GLU A 44 -32.99 13.41 16.31
N ASP A 45 -33.48 12.76 15.26
CA ASP A 45 -33.34 11.33 15.00
C ASP A 45 -32.68 11.06 13.61
N GLY A 46 -31.77 11.92 13.17
CA GLY A 46 -31.15 11.83 11.85
C GLY A 46 -29.75 12.42 11.79
N PRO A 47 -29.14 12.44 10.60
CA PRO A 47 -27.80 12.99 10.42
C PRO A 47 -27.78 14.51 10.65
N THR A 48 -26.65 15.00 11.15
CA THR A 48 -26.34 16.43 11.08
C THR A 48 -26.04 16.80 9.61
N ILE A 49 -26.67 17.88 9.13
CA ILE A 49 -26.44 18.39 7.78
C ILE A 49 -25.37 19.47 7.80
N GLY A 50 -24.29 19.27 7.06
CA GLY A 50 -23.19 20.25 6.96
C GLY A 50 -23.17 20.91 5.57
N VAL A 51 -23.18 22.26 5.54
CA VAL A 51 -23.20 23.04 4.30
C VAL A 51 -22.30 24.28 4.37
N THR A 52 -21.83 24.73 3.21
CA THR A 52 -21.18 26.02 3.02
C THR A 52 -21.90 26.83 1.93
N THR A 53 -21.92 26.36 0.70
CA THR A 53 -22.48 27.02 -0.48
C THR A 53 -23.77 26.37 -1.01
N CYS A 54 -24.19 25.26 -0.40
CA CYS A 54 -25.51 24.67 -0.63
C CYS A 54 -26.56 25.24 0.31
N GLY A 55 -27.82 25.24 -0.13
CA GLY A 55 -28.96 25.48 0.73
C GLY A 55 -29.41 24.25 1.53
N VAL A 56 -30.44 24.42 2.34
CA VAL A 56 -31.08 23.36 3.14
C VAL A 56 -32.57 23.37 2.95
N ILE A 57 -33.08 22.21 2.56
CA ILE A 57 -34.56 21.99 2.47
C ILE A 57 -35.07 21.63 3.86
N VAL A 58 -36.15 22.22 4.27
CA VAL A 58 -36.85 21.86 5.50
C VAL A 58 -38.18 21.18 5.14
N LYS A 59 -38.36 19.95 5.60
CA LYS A 59 -39.57 19.17 5.39
C LYS A 59 -39.97 18.43 6.67
N ASP A 60 -41.21 18.65 7.11
CA ASP A 60 -41.75 18.09 8.37
C ASP A 60 -40.89 18.48 9.61
N GLY A 61 -40.20 19.63 9.57
CA GLY A 61 -39.29 20.09 10.62
C GLY A 61 -37.91 19.45 10.58
N LEU A 62 -37.62 18.62 9.58
CA LEU A 62 -36.34 17.98 9.36
C LEU A 62 -35.51 18.70 8.27
N PHE A 63 -34.18 18.66 8.41
CA PHE A 63 -33.24 19.33 7.53
C PHE A 63 -32.63 18.35 6.53
N PHE A 64 -32.55 18.77 5.26
CA PHE A 64 -31.99 18.00 4.16
C PHE A 64 -31.05 18.88 3.35
N LYS A 65 -29.86 18.37 2.98
CA LYS A 65 -28.90 19.10 2.16
C LYS A 65 -29.42 19.26 0.74
N ASP A 66 -29.52 20.49 0.26
CA ASP A 66 -29.91 20.78 -1.12
C ASP A 66 -28.68 20.73 -2.05
N MET A 67 -28.27 19.53 -2.41
CA MET A 67 -27.01 19.26 -3.10
C MET A 67 -26.93 19.81 -4.53
N ASP A 68 -28.02 20.29 -5.11
CA ASP A 68 -28.09 20.89 -6.45
C ASP A 68 -28.73 22.29 -6.44
N ASN A 69 -29.01 22.82 -5.24
CA ASN A 69 -29.70 24.11 -5.04
C ASN A 69 -31.04 24.27 -5.80
N SER A 70 -31.72 23.15 -6.07
CA SER A 70 -33.04 23.16 -6.75
C SER A 70 -34.19 23.58 -5.83
N GLY A 71 -34.03 23.42 -4.52
CA GLY A 71 -35.12 23.57 -3.53
C GLY A 71 -36.06 22.39 -3.49
N GLU A 72 -35.86 21.33 -4.27
CA GLU A 72 -36.72 20.15 -4.33
C GLU A 72 -36.09 18.97 -3.56
N LEU A 73 -36.88 18.28 -2.74
CA LEU A 73 -36.48 17.11 -2.00
C LEU A 73 -36.56 15.86 -2.90
N ALA A 74 -35.53 15.65 -3.74
CA ALA A 74 -35.40 14.43 -4.52
C ALA A 74 -34.99 13.25 -3.62
N PRO A 75 -35.24 11.98 -4.02
CA PRO A 75 -34.91 10.81 -3.22
C PRO A 75 -33.44 10.73 -2.77
N TYR A 76 -32.45 11.13 -3.59
CA TYR A 76 -31.07 11.11 -3.20
C TYR A 76 -30.70 12.09 -2.07
N LYS A 77 -31.50 13.14 -1.86
CA LYS A 77 -31.35 14.11 -0.76
C LYS A 77 -32.06 13.67 0.52
N ASP A 78 -33.02 12.74 0.42
CA ASP A 78 -33.81 12.27 1.55
C ASP A 78 -33.08 11.18 2.33
N TRP A 79 -32.41 11.56 3.42
CA TRP A 79 -31.64 10.66 4.26
C TRP A 79 -32.49 9.61 5.00
N ARG A 80 -33.77 9.68 4.98
CA ARG A 80 -34.71 8.68 5.54
C ARG A 80 -34.82 7.43 4.66
N LEU A 81 -34.41 7.53 3.38
CA LEU A 81 -34.41 6.42 2.44
C LEU A 81 -33.10 5.60 2.57
N ASP A 82 -33.19 4.35 2.14
CA ASP A 82 -31.98 3.47 2.12
C ASP A 82 -30.91 3.95 1.13
N HIS A 83 -29.68 3.54 1.38
CA HIS A 83 -28.53 3.99 0.61
C HIS A 83 -28.58 3.58 -0.86
N GLU A 84 -29.13 2.39 -1.17
CA GLU A 84 -29.30 1.86 -2.52
C GLU A 84 -30.28 2.71 -3.35
N THR A 85 -31.40 3.08 -2.75
CA THR A 85 -32.41 3.97 -3.37
C THR A 85 -31.80 5.34 -3.64
N ARG A 86 -31.10 5.91 -2.65
CA ARG A 86 -30.46 7.22 -2.76
C ARG A 86 -29.37 7.22 -3.85
N ALA A 87 -28.51 6.21 -3.87
CA ALA A 87 -27.41 6.11 -4.84
C ALA A 87 -27.94 5.97 -6.27
N LYS A 88 -28.96 5.13 -6.51
CA LYS A 88 -29.60 4.97 -7.83
C LYS A 88 -30.23 6.26 -8.33
N ASP A 89 -30.96 6.96 -7.46
CA ASP A 89 -31.60 8.22 -7.83
C ASP A 89 -30.55 9.31 -8.11
N MET A 90 -29.48 9.37 -7.32
CA MET A 90 -28.39 10.32 -7.56
C MET A 90 -27.74 10.11 -8.94
N VAL A 91 -27.45 8.87 -9.35
CA VAL A 91 -26.90 8.58 -10.68
C VAL A 91 -27.79 9.15 -11.79
N ALA A 92 -29.11 9.03 -11.65
CA ALA A 92 -30.06 9.54 -12.65
C ALA A 92 -30.06 11.08 -12.75
N HIS A 93 -29.62 11.79 -11.71
CA HIS A 93 -29.57 13.25 -11.67
C HIS A 93 -28.19 13.82 -12.04
N LEU A 94 -27.15 12.98 -12.16
CA LEU A 94 -25.81 13.43 -12.53
C LEU A 94 -25.72 13.78 -14.01
N PRO A 95 -25.23 14.97 -14.40
CA PRO A 95 -24.88 15.25 -15.77
C PRO A 95 -23.69 14.37 -16.22
N LEU A 96 -23.58 14.10 -17.52
CA LEU A 96 -22.61 13.16 -18.09
C LEU A 96 -21.15 13.52 -17.72
N ASN A 97 -20.79 14.81 -17.73
CA ASN A 97 -19.46 15.27 -17.35
C ASN A 97 -19.12 14.95 -15.88
N GLN A 98 -20.11 15.07 -14.99
CA GLN A 98 -19.94 14.74 -13.58
C GLN A 98 -19.86 13.23 -13.37
N GLN A 99 -20.68 12.44 -14.08
CA GLN A 99 -20.57 10.98 -14.07
C GLN A 99 -19.18 10.51 -14.54
N ALA A 100 -18.64 11.13 -15.59
CA ALA A 100 -17.32 10.86 -16.10
C ALA A 100 -16.21 11.20 -15.07
N GLY A 101 -16.38 12.29 -14.32
CA GLY A 101 -15.45 12.69 -13.26
C GLY A 101 -15.49 11.76 -12.05
N LEU A 102 -16.68 11.25 -11.68
CA LEU A 102 -16.87 10.41 -10.50
C LEU A 102 -16.16 9.04 -10.61
N VAL A 103 -15.97 8.54 -11.83
CA VAL A 103 -15.24 7.29 -12.09
C VAL A 103 -13.73 7.49 -12.27
N LEU A 104 -13.19 8.63 -11.86
CA LEU A 104 -11.76 8.94 -11.91
C LEU A 104 -11.20 9.20 -10.51
N ASN A 105 -9.96 8.75 -10.27
CA ASN A 105 -9.14 9.17 -9.16
C ASN A 105 -7.98 10.00 -9.68
N THR A 106 -7.92 11.27 -9.28
CA THR A 106 -6.83 12.16 -9.71
C THR A 106 -5.66 12.13 -8.74
N LEU A 107 -4.47 12.45 -9.25
CA LEU A 107 -3.30 12.71 -8.43
C LEU A 107 -3.29 14.19 -8.06
N TRP A 108 -3.44 14.47 -6.77
CA TRP A 108 -3.26 15.81 -6.21
C TRP A 108 -2.30 15.76 -5.04
N ASN A 109 -1.33 16.68 -5.05
CA ASN A 109 -0.29 16.72 -4.03
C ASN A 109 -0.65 17.71 -2.93
N THR A 110 -0.61 17.27 -1.68
CA THR A 110 -0.77 18.14 -0.52
C THR A 110 0.57 18.71 -0.05
N PRO A 111 0.63 19.92 0.48
CA PRO A 111 1.83 20.46 1.13
C PRO A 111 1.99 19.80 2.51
N LEU A 112 2.95 18.91 2.63
CA LEU A 112 3.03 17.87 3.66
C LEU A 112 3.89 18.20 4.86
N SER A 113 4.59 19.34 4.82
CA SER A 113 5.50 19.77 5.87
C SER A 113 5.05 21.06 6.56
N MET A 114 3.79 21.43 6.40
CA MET A 114 3.23 22.67 6.91
C MET A 114 2.50 22.45 8.24
N THR A 115 2.60 23.41 9.14
CA THR A 115 1.75 23.50 10.33
C THR A 115 0.49 24.32 10.02
N VAL A 116 -0.53 24.21 10.87
CA VAL A 116 -1.74 25.04 10.76
C VAL A 116 -1.39 26.55 10.81
N ASP A 117 -0.40 26.93 11.62
CA ASP A 117 0.00 28.35 11.74
C ASP A 117 0.70 28.87 10.47
N GLU A 118 1.48 28.03 9.79
CA GLU A 118 2.08 28.38 8.50
C GLU A 118 1.03 28.52 7.38
N ALA A 119 -0.15 27.91 7.54
CA ALA A 119 -1.27 28.05 6.62
C ALA A 119 -2.04 29.37 6.81
N LYS A 120 -1.78 30.13 7.86
CA LYS A 120 -2.47 31.41 8.16
C LYS A 120 -1.79 32.63 7.54
N ASP A 121 -2.58 33.68 7.37
CA ASP A 121 -2.09 35.05 7.08
C ASP A 121 -1.74 35.80 8.38
N GLU A 122 -1.33 37.07 8.24
CA GLU A 122 -1.02 37.96 9.37
C GLU A 122 -2.23 38.27 10.26
N ASN A 123 -3.45 38.08 9.76
CA ASN A 123 -4.70 38.28 10.49
C ASN A 123 -5.21 37.00 11.16
N GLY A 124 -4.52 35.85 10.96
CA GLY A 124 -4.91 34.56 11.50
C GLY A 124 -5.89 33.77 10.64
N ASN A 125 -6.22 34.25 9.43
CA ASN A 125 -7.11 33.50 8.53
C ASN A 125 -6.36 32.44 7.76
N ILE A 126 -7.01 31.30 7.54
CA ILE A 126 -6.47 30.24 6.68
C ILE A 126 -6.39 30.74 5.23
N VAL A 127 -5.23 30.57 4.61
CA VAL A 127 -4.97 30.89 3.20
C VAL A 127 -5.02 29.62 2.36
N PRO A 128 -6.11 29.35 1.63
CA PRO A 128 -6.29 28.13 0.86
C PRO A 128 -5.14 27.82 -0.11
N ALA A 129 -4.63 28.84 -0.80
CA ALA A 129 -3.50 28.70 -1.73
C ALA A 129 -2.22 28.15 -1.09
N LYS A 130 -2.03 28.31 0.23
CA LYS A 130 -0.91 27.69 0.94
C LYS A 130 -1.14 26.19 1.16
N ILE A 131 -2.39 25.77 1.39
CA ILE A 131 -2.77 24.38 1.64
C ILE A 131 -2.85 23.58 0.33
N PHE A 132 -3.38 24.19 -0.74
CA PHE A 132 -3.46 23.59 -2.07
C PHE A 132 -2.20 23.80 -2.93
N LYS A 133 -1.08 24.17 -2.34
CA LYS A 133 0.15 24.40 -3.09
C LYS A 133 0.60 23.08 -3.73
N ARG A 134 0.74 23.09 -5.06
CA ARG A 134 1.21 21.94 -5.83
C ARG A 134 2.64 21.55 -5.49
N PHE A 135 2.91 20.25 -5.59
CA PHE A 135 4.23 19.68 -5.35
C PHE A 135 5.23 19.99 -6.47
N VAL A 136 4.75 20.11 -7.71
CA VAL A 136 5.59 20.41 -8.88
C VAL A 136 5.38 21.87 -9.29
N GLU A 137 6.42 22.70 -9.09
CA GLU A 137 6.41 24.07 -9.61
C GLU A 137 6.27 24.06 -11.14
N GLY A 138 5.30 24.79 -11.67
CA GLY A 138 5.11 25.02 -13.10
C GLY A 138 4.08 24.15 -13.79
N GLU A 139 3.46 23.17 -13.11
CA GLU A 139 2.31 22.49 -13.69
C GLU A 139 1.02 23.33 -13.59
N PRO A 140 0.16 23.35 -14.61
CA PRO A 140 -1.09 24.13 -14.54
C PRO A 140 -1.99 23.60 -13.41
N GLU A 141 -2.61 24.50 -12.64
CA GLU A 141 -3.64 24.11 -11.68
C GLU A 141 -4.71 23.27 -12.37
N PRO A 142 -5.31 22.24 -11.69
CA PRO A 142 -6.41 21.51 -12.28
C PRO A 142 -7.49 22.52 -12.67
N LYS A 143 -7.94 22.47 -13.92
CA LYS A 143 -8.92 23.40 -14.46
C LYS A 143 -10.27 23.30 -13.75
N SER A 144 -10.55 22.15 -13.12
CA SER A 144 -11.73 21.88 -12.31
C SER A 144 -11.47 20.70 -11.39
N ILE A 145 -11.98 20.77 -10.16
CA ILE A 145 -12.20 19.57 -9.34
C ILE A 145 -13.62 19.16 -9.65
N LEU A 146 -13.76 18.17 -10.53
CA LEU A 146 -15.09 17.66 -10.83
C LEU A 146 -15.73 17.08 -9.56
N PRO A 147 -16.97 17.42 -9.26
CA PRO A 147 -17.66 16.90 -8.10
C PRO A 147 -17.61 15.39 -8.04
N GLY A 148 -17.20 14.86 -6.91
CA GLY A 148 -17.08 13.42 -6.71
C GLY A 148 -15.79 12.78 -7.18
N VAL A 149 -14.85 13.54 -7.72
CA VAL A 149 -13.51 13.04 -7.99
C VAL A 149 -12.85 12.65 -6.67
N SER A 150 -12.42 11.41 -6.56
CA SER A 150 -11.56 10.99 -5.47
C SER A 150 -10.15 11.50 -5.74
N MET A 151 -9.62 12.27 -4.83
CA MET A 151 -8.25 12.74 -4.94
C MET A 151 -7.30 11.81 -4.21
N ARG A 152 -6.25 11.41 -4.89
CA ARG A 152 -5.14 10.71 -4.31
C ARG A 152 -4.28 11.71 -3.55
N VAL A 153 -4.16 11.52 -2.26
CA VAL A 153 -3.05 12.06 -1.49
C VAL A 153 -1.84 11.29 -2.01
N ASP A 154 -0.87 12.00 -2.57
CA ASP A 154 0.24 11.42 -3.31
C ASP A 154 0.84 10.20 -2.63
N ASP A 155 0.89 9.09 -3.33
CA ASP A 155 1.51 7.84 -2.91
C ASP A 155 2.95 7.70 -3.44
N SER A 156 3.45 8.70 -4.16
CA SER A 156 4.85 8.72 -4.54
C SER A 156 5.73 8.92 -3.29
N ASP A 157 5.58 7.94 -2.38
CA ASP A 157 6.51 7.56 -1.35
C ASP A 157 6.83 8.55 -0.25
N ILE A 158 7.47 9.65 -0.54
CA ILE A 158 8.04 10.50 0.48
C ILE A 158 6.98 11.40 1.08
N LEU A 159 5.99 11.73 0.31
CA LEU A 159 5.03 12.75 0.68
C LEU A 159 3.84 12.15 1.43
N VAL A 160 3.26 11.07 0.95
CA VAL A 160 2.21 10.36 1.68
C VAL A 160 2.77 9.77 2.96
N HIS A 161 3.95 9.19 2.91
CA HIS A 161 4.66 8.77 4.12
C HIS A 161 4.96 9.94 5.05
N LYS A 162 5.20 11.15 4.56
CA LYS A 162 5.35 12.33 5.40
C LYS A 162 4.03 12.87 5.96
N LEU A 163 2.94 12.93 5.19
CA LEU A 163 1.64 13.31 5.72
C LEU A 163 1.13 12.26 6.71
N ALA A 164 1.17 11.01 6.31
CA ALA A 164 0.87 9.89 7.17
C ALA A 164 1.82 9.81 8.36
N ALA A 165 3.13 9.91 8.14
CA ALA A 165 4.11 9.97 9.21
C ALA A 165 3.95 11.22 10.08
N GLY A 166 3.52 12.34 9.54
CA GLY A 166 3.24 13.56 10.28
C GLY A 166 1.98 13.42 11.13
N VAL A 167 0.91 12.86 10.59
CA VAL A 167 -0.30 12.54 11.36
C VAL A 167 0.02 11.54 12.47
N TYR A 168 0.93 10.59 12.22
CA TYR A 168 1.19 9.48 13.14
C TYR A 168 2.46 9.60 13.97
N ARG A 169 3.48 10.36 13.57
CA ARG A 169 4.73 10.53 14.32
C ARG A 169 4.67 11.55 15.44
N GLY A 170 3.65 12.40 15.49
CA GLY A 170 3.68 13.57 16.33
C GLY A 170 4.70 14.61 15.85
N ASP A 171 5.15 14.53 14.59
CA ASP A 171 5.93 15.58 13.96
C ASP A 171 5.08 16.85 13.94
N MET A 172 5.61 17.89 14.53
CA MET A 172 4.91 19.19 14.69
C MET A 172 4.61 19.87 13.36
N ARG A 173 5.18 19.39 12.25
CA ARG A 173 5.01 19.95 10.91
C ARG A 173 3.82 19.41 10.13
N ALA A 174 3.25 18.26 10.53
CA ALA A 174 2.07 17.74 9.89
C ALA A 174 1.04 17.40 10.96
N SER A 175 -0.13 18.04 10.92
CA SER A 175 -1.20 17.84 11.87
C SER A 175 -2.39 17.16 11.23
N ALA A 176 -3.10 16.36 12.03
CA ALA A 176 -4.37 15.79 11.58
C ALA A 176 -5.40 16.90 11.29
N ALA A 177 -5.31 18.02 12.01
CA ALA A 177 -6.10 19.22 11.75
C ALA A 177 -5.86 19.77 10.33
N LEU A 178 -4.60 19.86 9.88
CA LEU A 178 -4.31 20.32 8.53
C LEU A 178 -4.87 19.37 7.45
N SER A 179 -4.80 18.06 7.68
CA SER A 179 -5.43 17.08 6.77
C SER A 179 -6.94 17.25 6.70
N ALA A 180 -7.61 17.44 7.85
CA ALA A 180 -9.03 17.73 7.92
C ALA A 180 -9.40 19.05 7.22
N MET A 181 -8.60 20.12 7.41
CA MET A 181 -8.78 21.38 6.70
C MET A 181 -8.65 21.22 5.18
N TYR A 182 -7.67 20.43 4.74
CA TYR A 182 -7.51 20.13 3.31
C TYR A 182 -8.74 19.40 2.75
N HIS A 183 -9.23 18.41 3.47
CA HIS A 183 -10.47 17.71 3.11
C HIS A 183 -11.66 18.68 3.03
N ASN A 184 -11.79 19.59 3.99
CA ASN A 184 -12.85 20.59 4.01
C ASN A 184 -12.75 21.58 2.84
N LEU A 185 -11.54 21.99 2.47
CA LEU A 185 -11.30 22.81 1.27
C LEU A 185 -11.73 22.10 -0.01
N GLY A 186 -11.34 20.83 -0.19
CA GLY A 186 -11.82 20.02 -1.32
C GLY A 186 -13.34 19.88 -1.33
N THR A 187 -13.92 19.63 -0.17
CA THR A 187 -15.38 19.50 -0.02
C THR A 187 -16.12 20.78 -0.37
N GLN A 188 -15.69 21.95 0.15
CA GLN A 188 -16.34 23.23 -0.16
C GLN A 188 -16.21 23.61 -1.64
N TYR A 189 -15.07 23.28 -2.23
CA TYR A 189 -14.81 23.51 -3.65
C TYR A 189 -15.77 22.69 -4.52
N VAL A 190 -15.84 21.37 -4.26
CA VAL A 190 -16.75 20.46 -4.95
C VAL A 190 -18.22 20.90 -4.73
N GLU A 191 -18.59 21.28 -3.51
CA GLU A 191 -19.95 21.76 -3.20
C GLU A 191 -20.30 23.01 -4.01
N TYR A 192 -19.38 23.98 -4.10
CA TYR A 192 -19.60 25.19 -4.88
C TYR A 192 -19.75 24.90 -6.37
N GLU A 193 -18.82 24.16 -6.98
CA GLU A 193 -18.90 23.83 -8.41
C GLU A 193 -20.14 23.04 -8.75
N ALA A 194 -20.50 22.04 -7.94
CA ALA A 194 -21.67 21.21 -8.17
C ALA A 194 -22.97 21.99 -8.13
N CYS A 195 -23.08 22.92 -7.20
CA CYS A 195 -24.27 23.78 -7.10
C CYS A 195 -24.41 24.76 -8.28
N GLN A 196 -23.46 24.82 -9.20
CA GLN A 196 -23.54 25.59 -10.46
C GLN A 196 -24.11 24.75 -11.63
N GLY A 197 -24.68 23.59 -11.42
CA GLY A 197 -25.32 22.81 -12.47
C GLY A 197 -25.07 21.30 -12.38
N GLY A 198 -24.68 20.82 -11.23
CA GLY A 198 -24.51 19.40 -10.92
C GLY A 198 -25.03 19.04 -9.53
N VAL A 199 -24.45 18.01 -8.93
CA VAL A 199 -24.80 17.54 -7.59
C VAL A 199 -23.56 17.59 -6.69
N ALA A 200 -23.68 18.14 -5.48
CA ALA A 200 -22.60 18.27 -4.50
C ALA A 200 -22.25 16.90 -3.88
N ILE A 201 -21.49 16.10 -4.61
CA ILE A 201 -20.98 14.82 -4.14
C ILE A 201 -19.78 15.05 -3.21
N PRO A 202 -19.66 14.32 -2.08
CA PRO A 202 -18.58 14.52 -1.14
C PRO A 202 -17.20 14.27 -1.75
N TYR A 203 -16.26 15.13 -1.40
CA TYR A 203 -14.84 14.93 -1.69
C TYR A 203 -14.27 13.71 -0.96
N SER A 204 -13.43 12.94 -1.62
CA SER A 204 -12.79 11.76 -1.05
C SER A 204 -11.27 11.85 -1.16
N MET A 205 -10.58 11.53 -0.07
CA MET A 205 -9.12 11.38 -0.06
C MET A 205 -8.75 9.91 0.10
N HIS A 206 -7.71 9.48 -0.61
CA HIS A 206 -7.17 8.13 -0.47
C HIS A 206 -5.65 8.17 -0.30
N THR A 207 -5.13 7.13 0.33
CA THR A 207 -3.69 6.94 0.60
C THR A 207 -3.32 5.48 0.51
N ASN A 208 -2.06 5.19 0.20
CA ASN A 208 -1.51 3.84 0.37
C ASN A 208 -1.46 3.44 1.86
N PRO A 209 -1.31 2.15 2.16
CA PRO A 209 -1.21 1.67 3.55
C PRO A 209 -0.16 2.45 4.33
N ILE A 210 -0.55 2.90 5.51
CA ILE A 210 0.26 3.70 6.40
C ILE A 210 0.88 2.79 7.45
N ASN A 211 2.17 2.95 7.70
CA ASN A 211 2.86 2.25 8.77
C ASN A 211 3.16 3.21 9.93
N ILE A 212 2.45 3.05 11.05
CA ILE A 212 2.61 3.87 12.27
C ILE A 212 3.81 3.41 13.12
N GLY A 213 4.87 2.90 12.51
CA GLY A 213 6.01 2.33 13.21
C GLY A 213 5.85 0.84 13.54
N TYR A 214 4.81 0.18 13.01
CA TYR A 214 4.72 -1.28 12.98
C TYR A 214 5.80 -1.88 12.07
N PRO A 215 6.17 -3.15 12.21
CA PRO A 215 7.04 -3.81 11.25
C PRO A 215 6.42 -3.75 9.85
N ASP A 216 7.25 -3.77 8.82
CA ASP A 216 6.75 -3.87 7.45
C ASP A 216 6.00 -5.21 7.24
N PHE A 217 5.27 -5.33 6.15
CA PHE A 217 4.28 -6.40 5.97
C PHE A 217 4.84 -7.81 6.16
N LEU A 218 6.03 -8.12 5.66
CA LEU A 218 6.70 -9.41 5.93
C LEU A 218 6.91 -9.65 7.43
N GLY A 219 7.26 -8.59 8.18
CA GLY A 219 7.42 -8.66 9.63
C GLY A 219 6.10 -8.84 10.36
N VAL A 220 5.02 -8.24 9.85
CA VAL A 220 3.66 -8.51 10.36
C VAL A 220 3.32 -9.99 10.16
N GLY A 221 3.58 -10.55 8.97
CA GLY A 221 3.42 -11.98 8.70
C GLY A 221 4.25 -12.85 9.65
N ALA A 222 5.52 -12.50 9.87
CA ALA A 222 6.41 -13.19 10.80
C ALA A 222 5.92 -13.17 12.25
N ALA A 223 5.39 -12.04 12.72
CA ALA A 223 4.85 -11.89 14.06
C ALA A 223 3.60 -12.76 14.28
N VAL A 224 2.66 -12.74 13.32
CA VAL A 224 1.43 -13.54 13.37
C VAL A 224 1.73 -15.03 13.29
N MET A 225 2.66 -15.45 12.42
CA MET A 225 3.08 -16.86 12.33
C MET A 225 3.74 -17.34 13.63
N GLY A 226 4.32 -16.42 14.41
CA GLY A 226 5.02 -16.76 15.66
C GLY A 226 4.11 -17.16 16.79
N ASP A 227 3.02 -16.46 17.00
CA ASP A 227 2.11 -16.68 18.14
C ASP A 227 0.66 -17.01 17.74
N GLY A 228 0.34 -16.95 16.45
CA GLY A 228 -1.02 -17.20 15.95
C GLY A 228 -2.03 -16.13 16.31
N ASN A 229 -1.58 -14.98 16.82
CA ASN A 229 -2.46 -13.94 17.33
C ASN A 229 -2.73 -12.87 16.27
N PHE A 230 -3.94 -12.88 15.74
CA PHE A 230 -4.42 -11.88 14.76
C PHE A 230 -5.01 -10.61 15.43
N ASP A 231 -5.20 -10.55 16.75
CA ASP A 231 -5.71 -9.35 17.43
C ASP A 231 -4.80 -8.13 17.22
N LEU A 232 -3.49 -8.37 17.05
CA LEU A 232 -2.53 -7.34 16.68
C LEU A 232 -2.97 -6.58 15.41
N ILE A 233 -3.44 -7.32 14.42
CA ILE A 233 -3.84 -6.79 13.11
C ILE A 233 -5.13 -5.98 13.24
N TYR A 234 -6.13 -6.53 13.93
CA TYR A 234 -7.38 -5.81 14.21
C TYR A 234 -7.13 -4.49 14.94
N ASN A 235 -6.36 -4.53 16.02
CA ASN A 235 -6.08 -3.34 16.83
C ASN A 235 -5.30 -2.27 16.05
N MET A 236 -4.36 -2.68 15.20
CA MET A 236 -3.66 -1.78 14.28
C MET A 236 -4.66 -1.11 13.33
N ALA A 237 -5.46 -1.90 12.63
CA ALA A 237 -6.41 -1.42 11.64
C ALA A 237 -7.49 -0.53 12.24
N ASP A 238 -8.05 -0.87 13.39
CA ASP A 238 -9.06 -0.05 14.09
C ASP A 238 -8.49 1.29 14.57
N THR A 239 -7.25 1.28 15.05
CA THR A 239 -6.54 2.50 15.47
C THR A 239 -6.28 3.42 14.28
N ASP A 240 -5.77 2.87 13.18
CA ASP A 240 -5.54 3.61 11.95
C ASP A 240 -6.84 4.18 11.38
N ARG A 241 -7.89 3.35 11.32
CA ARG A 241 -9.22 3.77 10.85
C ARG A 241 -9.72 5.01 11.57
N LYS A 242 -9.62 5.04 12.91
CA LYS A 242 -10.06 6.18 13.72
C LYS A 242 -9.32 7.46 13.36
N MET A 243 -8.00 7.37 13.23
CA MET A 243 -7.16 8.51 12.88
C MET A 243 -7.35 8.95 11.43
N MET A 244 -7.38 8.02 10.47
CA MET A 244 -7.64 8.29 9.05
C MET A 244 -8.99 8.97 8.85
N LYS A 245 -10.05 8.42 9.46
CA LYS A 245 -11.41 8.96 9.34
C LYS A 245 -11.51 10.39 9.87
N ALA A 246 -10.92 10.67 11.03
CA ALA A 246 -10.90 12.00 11.63
C ALA A 246 -10.11 13.00 10.78
N ALA A 247 -9.03 12.56 10.14
CA ALA A 247 -8.18 13.37 9.26
C ALA A 247 -8.69 13.54 7.82
N GLY A 248 -9.84 12.90 7.47
CA GLY A 248 -10.44 12.98 6.14
C GLY A 248 -9.90 11.99 5.11
N GLN A 249 -9.02 11.08 5.51
CA GLN A 249 -8.51 10.03 4.65
C GLN A 249 -9.53 8.88 4.62
N ASN A 250 -10.38 8.88 3.60
CA ASN A 250 -11.59 8.04 3.58
C ASN A 250 -11.36 6.68 2.92
N ILE A 251 -10.27 6.52 2.15
CA ILE A 251 -9.99 5.34 1.37
C ILE A 251 -8.54 4.94 1.56
N MET A 252 -8.31 3.68 1.89
CA MET A 252 -7.00 3.07 1.89
C MET A 252 -6.79 2.28 0.59
N TYR A 253 -5.72 2.58 -0.17
CA TYR A 253 -5.26 1.81 -1.32
C TYR A 253 -4.38 0.65 -0.89
N GLY A 254 -4.97 -0.32 -0.27
CA GLY A 254 -4.35 -1.51 0.27
C GLY A 254 -5.31 -2.25 1.18
N PRO A 255 -4.85 -3.35 1.75
CA PRO A 255 -3.49 -3.87 1.75
C PRO A 255 -3.14 -4.63 0.46
N GLN A 256 -1.83 -4.86 0.27
CA GLN A 256 -1.33 -5.80 -0.73
C GLN A 256 -1.39 -7.20 -0.14
N VAL A 257 -2.25 -8.07 -0.70
CA VAL A 257 -2.45 -9.46 -0.24
C VAL A 257 -1.89 -10.49 -1.21
N ASP A 258 -1.07 -10.03 -2.15
CA ASP A 258 -0.34 -10.89 -3.07
C ASP A 258 0.51 -11.91 -2.29
N ILE A 259 0.58 -13.13 -2.79
CA ILE A 259 1.42 -14.18 -2.22
C ILE A 259 2.79 -14.12 -2.87
N ALA A 260 3.84 -13.95 -2.07
CA ALA A 260 5.22 -13.90 -2.53
C ALA A 260 5.64 -15.27 -3.08
N THR A 261 5.81 -15.39 -4.40
CA THR A 261 6.14 -16.65 -5.05
C THR A 261 7.40 -16.60 -5.91
N ASP A 262 7.63 -15.50 -6.64
CA ASP A 262 8.93 -15.30 -7.31
C ASP A 262 9.95 -14.69 -6.34
N PRO A 263 11.09 -15.34 -6.07
CA PRO A 263 12.07 -14.86 -5.10
C PRO A 263 12.76 -13.56 -5.51
N ARG A 264 12.77 -13.24 -6.80
CA ARG A 264 13.40 -12.04 -7.35
C ARG A 264 12.49 -10.83 -7.35
N TRP A 265 11.18 -11.04 -7.18
CA TRP A 265 10.20 -9.94 -7.26
C TRP A 265 10.48 -8.87 -6.19
N PRO A 266 10.73 -7.60 -6.57
CA PRO A 266 11.15 -6.55 -5.62
C PRO A 266 10.05 -6.15 -4.65
N ARG A 267 8.77 -6.49 -4.93
CA ARG A 267 7.64 -6.20 -4.06
C ARG A 267 7.31 -7.30 -3.05
N ASN A 268 8.18 -8.31 -2.91
CA ASN A 268 8.03 -9.32 -1.84
C ASN A 268 7.90 -8.65 -0.45
N SER A 269 8.66 -7.58 -0.20
CA SER A 269 8.60 -6.80 1.05
C SER A 269 7.23 -6.15 1.31
N GLY A 270 6.42 -5.92 0.27
CA GLY A 270 5.07 -5.37 0.37
C GLY A 270 3.99 -6.40 0.68
N THR A 271 4.33 -7.69 0.79
CA THR A 271 3.43 -8.80 1.07
C THR A 271 3.52 -9.27 2.52
N TYR A 272 2.52 -10.01 3.00
CA TYR A 272 2.58 -10.67 4.32
C TYR A 272 3.36 -11.99 4.29
N GLY A 273 4.02 -12.29 3.17
CA GLY A 273 4.80 -13.50 2.93
C GLY A 273 4.17 -14.44 1.92
N GLU A 274 4.53 -15.71 2.01
CA GLU A 274 4.19 -16.71 1.01
C GLU A 274 3.11 -17.72 1.45
N VAL A 275 2.56 -17.59 2.67
CA VAL A 275 1.58 -18.54 3.23
C VAL A 275 0.16 -17.99 3.08
N PRO A 276 -0.66 -18.57 2.16
CA PRO A 276 -1.99 -18.05 1.87
C PRO A 276 -2.93 -17.99 3.08
N GLU A 277 -2.85 -18.96 3.98
CA GLU A 277 -3.69 -19.05 5.19
C GLU A 277 -3.38 -17.90 6.16
N ILE A 278 -2.11 -17.54 6.30
CA ILE A 278 -1.69 -16.40 7.14
C ILE A 278 -2.17 -15.09 6.53
N THR A 279 -1.94 -14.89 5.24
CA THR A 279 -2.42 -13.68 4.54
C THR A 279 -3.94 -13.59 4.57
N SER A 280 -4.64 -14.73 4.42
CA SER A 280 -6.11 -14.80 4.53
C SER A 280 -6.61 -14.44 5.93
N GLY A 281 -5.92 -14.88 6.97
CA GLY A 281 -6.23 -14.49 8.35
C GLY A 281 -5.99 -13.00 8.59
N ILE A 282 -4.87 -12.47 8.11
CA ILE A 282 -4.53 -11.05 8.23
C ILE A 282 -5.56 -10.17 7.52
N ILE A 283 -5.94 -10.50 6.28
CA ILE A 283 -6.89 -9.64 5.53
C ILE A 283 -8.27 -9.60 6.18
N LYS A 284 -8.74 -10.70 6.80
CA LYS A 284 -10.00 -10.70 7.54
C LYS A 284 -10.00 -9.66 8.66
N GLU A 285 -8.93 -9.62 9.46
CA GLU A 285 -8.80 -8.68 10.54
C GLU A 285 -8.61 -7.23 10.07
N LEU A 286 -7.91 -7.03 8.96
CA LEU A 286 -7.79 -5.72 8.33
C LEU A 286 -9.15 -5.21 7.83
N VAL A 287 -9.93 -6.05 7.14
CA VAL A 287 -11.29 -5.67 6.70
C VAL A 287 -12.15 -5.34 7.92
N ARG A 288 -12.17 -6.20 8.94
CA ARG A 288 -12.94 -5.98 10.17
C ARG A 288 -12.56 -4.67 10.87
N GLY A 289 -11.26 -4.38 10.96
CA GLY A 289 -10.75 -3.17 11.62
C GLY A 289 -11.03 -1.90 10.82
N TYR A 290 -10.66 -1.85 9.54
CA TYR A 290 -10.86 -0.65 8.71
C TYR A 290 -12.33 -0.40 8.35
N GLN A 291 -13.12 -1.44 8.15
CA GLN A 291 -14.55 -1.29 7.85
C GLN A 291 -15.43 -1.20 9.10
N ASN A 292 -14.82 -1.24 10.30
CA ASN A 292 -15.53 -1.12 11.57
C ASN A 292 -16.62 -2.20 11.75
N GLY A 293 -16.32 -3.43 11.34
CA GLY A 293 -17.23 -4.57 11.45
C GLY A 293 -17.07 -5.58 10.32
N GLU A 294 -17.96 -6.57 10.30
CA GLU A 294 -17.93 -7.73 9.39
C GLU A 294 -19.01 -7.66 8.29
N ASP A 295 -19.97 -6.73 8.40
CA ASP A 295 -21.13 -6.62 7.53
C ASP A 295 -20.97 -5.60 6.39
N GLY A 296 -19.72 -5.29 6.01
CA GLY A 296 -19.39 -4.31 5.00
C GLY A 296 -19.28 -2.89 5.58
N LEU A 297 -19.44 -1.89 4.70
CA LEU A 297 -19.29 -0.49 5.08
C LEU A 297 -20.43 0.02 5.98
N ASN A 298 -20.04 0.86 6.94
CA ASN A 298 -20.95 1.64 7.80
C ASN A 298 -20.35 3.04 8.03
N GLU A 299 -21.06 3.91 8.73
CA GLU A 299 -20.63 5.29 8.98
C GLU A 299 -19.28 5.39 9.72
N GLY A 300 -18.88 4.35 10.47
CA GLY A 300 -17.59 4.26 11.12
C GLY A 300 -16.42 3.90 10.20
N SER A 301 -16.69 3.42 8.99
CA SER A 301 -15.70 2.78 8.11
C SER A 301 -14.74 3.74 7.42
N VAL A 302 -13.56 3.21 7.08
CA VAL A 302 -12.68 3.63 5.99
C VAL A 302 -12.80 2.57 4.89
N VAL A 303 -12.92 2.99 3.65
CA VAL A 303 -12.96 2.09 2.49
C VAL A 303 -11.60 1.42 2.32
N LEU A 304 -11.59 0.11 2.13
CA LEU A 304 -10.39 -0.69 1.97
C LEU A 304 -10.31 -1.23 0.54
N THR A 305 -9.20 -0.97 -0.18
CA THR A 305 -8.98 -1.45 -1.55
C THR A 305 -7.93 -2.55 -1.56
N VAL A 306 -8.36 -3.80 -1.53
CA VAL A 306 -7.49 -4.98 -1.48
C VAL A 306 -6.80 -5.19 -2.83
N LYS A 307 -5.46 -5.42 -2.85
CA LYS A 307 -4.68 -5.46 -4.08
C LYS A 307 -3.59 -6.53 -4.07
N HIS A 308 -3.11 -6.95 -5.25
CA HIS A 308 -3.55 -6.65 -6.62
C HIS A 308 -4.21 -7.89 -7.23
N PHE A 309 -5.51 -7.81 -7.46
CA PHE A 309 -6.28 -8.97 -7.95
C PHE A 309 -5.89 -9.32 -9.41
N PRO A 310 -5.69 -10.62 -9.76
CA PRO A 310 -5.89 -11.84 -8.98
C PRO A 310 -4.65 -12.35 -8.22
N GLY A 311 -3.58 -11.59 -8.12
CA GLY A 311 -2.32 -11.90 -7.43
C GLY A 311 -1.11 -11.55 -8.28
N ASP A 312 -0.27 -10.64 -7.78
CA ASP A 312 0.87 -10.07 -8.51
C ASP A 312 2.20 -10.86 -8.31
N GLY A 313 2.20 -11.84 -7.39
CA GLY A 313 3.39 -12.62 -7.04
C GLY A 313 4.02 -13.46 -8.16
N PRO A 314 3.25 -14.04 -9.12
CA PRO A 314 3.78 -14.87 -10.20
C PRO A 314 4.48 -14.09 -11.31
N ALA A 315 5.33 -13.16 -10.93
CA ALA A 315 6.07 -12.28 -11.84
C ALA A 315 7.02 -13.06 -12.75
N GLU A 316 6.98 -12.84 -14.06
CA GLU A 316 7.94 -13.43 -14.99
C GLU A 316 9.35 -12.93 -14.67
N ASN A 317 10.24 -13.83 -14.22
CA ASN A 317 11.62 -13.53 -13.85
C ASN A 317 11.76 -12.44 -12.75
N GLY A 318 10.74 -12.24 -11.93
CA GLY A 318 10.72 -11.23 -10.86
C GLY A 318 10.55 -9.80 -11.35
N PHE A 319 10.24 -9.57 -12.61
CA PHE A 319 10.04 -8.21 -13.12
C PHE A 319 8.70 -7.61 -12.68
N GLU A 320 8.74 -6.35 -12.34
CA GLU A 320 7.64 -5.57 -11.78
C GLU A 320 6.85 -4.86 -12.90
N PRO A 321 5.49 -4.83 -12.87
CA PRO A 321 4.66 -4.44 -14.00
C PRO A 321 4.49 -2.94 -14.25
N HIS A 322 5.06 -2.07 -13.43
CA HIS A 322 5.05 -0.63 -13.73
C HIS A 322 5.81 -0.31 -15.02
N MET A 323 6.69 -1.21 -15.46
CA MET A 323 7.41 -1.12 -16.73
C MET A 323 7.01 -2.27 -17.67
N PRO A 324 7.02 -2.06 -19.00
CA PRO A 324 6.60 -3.08 -19.97
C PRO A 324 7.36 -4.41 -19.87
N ILE A 325 8.58 -4.41 -19.32
CA ILE A 325 9.37 -5.62 -19.08
C ILE A 325 8.67 -6.61 -18.14
N GLY A 326 7.89 -6.12 -17.16
CA GLY A 326 7.21 -6.91 -16.15
C GLY A 326 5.72 -7.17 -16.41
N GLN A 327 5.25 -6.98 -17.66
CA GLN A 327 3.84 -7.05 -18.01
C GLN A 327 3.17 -8.42 -17.87
N TRP A 328 3.94 -9.50 -17.62
CA TRP A 328 3.43 -10.86 -17.62
C TRP A 328 3.38 -11.48 -16.22
N ARG A 329 2.29 -12.19 -15.95
CA ARG A 329 2.18 -13.15 -14.85
C ARG A 329 2.04 -14.55 -15.41
N LEU A 330 2.87 -15.46 -14.89
CA LEU A 330 2.96 -16.83 -15.37
C LEU A 330 2.42 -17.79 -14.30
N TYR A 331 1.54 -18.67 -14.73
CA TYR A 331 0.99 -19.75 -13.89
C TYR A 331 1.33 -21.11 -14.52
N PRO A 332 2.61 -21.53 -14.52
CA PRO A 332 3.02 -22.79 -15.13
C PRO A 332 2.50 -24.03 -14.38
N THR A 333 2.07 -23.88 -13.13
CA THR A 333 1.61 -24.97 -12.29
C THR A 333 0.08 -25.08 -12.31
N GLU A 334 -0.45 -26.26 -12.65
CA GLU A 334 -1.89 -26.50 -12.67
C GLU A 334 -2.51 -26.26 -11.28
N GLY A 335 -3.57 -25.45 -11.21
CA GLY A 335 -4.31 -25.12 -9.99
C GLY A 335 -3.59 -24.20 -9.02
N SER A 336 -2.44 -23.62 -9.36
CA SER A 336 -1.70 -22.72 -8.47
C SER A 336 -2.47 -21.46 -8.12
N MET A 337 -3.22 -20.91 -9.06
CA MET A 337 -4.03 -19.72 -8.83
C MET A 337 -5.10 -19.99 -7.76
N GLU A 338 -5.83 -21.09 -7.84
CA GLU A 338 -6.83 -21.49 -6.84
C GLU A 338 -6.21 -21.83 -5.48
N LYS A 339 -5.05 -22.49 -5.50
CA LYS A 339 -4.40 -22.99 -4.28
C LYS A 339 -3.71 -21.87 -3.48
N TYR A 340 -3.05 -20.94 -4.17
CA TYR A 340 -2.16 -20.00 -3.50
C TYR A 340 -2.59 -18.53 -3.62
N HIS A 341 -3.05 -18.08 -4.81
CA HIS A 341 -3.19 -16.64 -5.10
C HIS A 341 -4.59 -16.10 -4.79
N LEU A 342 -5.65 -16.86 -5.08
CA LEU A 342 -7.04 -16.41 -4.85
C LEU A 342 -7.55 -16.53 -3.40
N PRO A 343 -7.03 -17.42 -2.51
CA PRO A 343 -7.56 -17.55 -1.16
C PRO A 343 -7.56 -16.27 -0.32
N PRO A 344 -6.55 -15.38 -0.35
CA PRO A 344 -6.61 -14.12 0.39
C PRO A 344 -7.70 -13.18 -0.13
N PHE A 345 -7.94 -13.15 -1.45
CA PHE A 345 -9.03 -12.36 -2.02
C PHE A 345 -10.39 -12.94 -1.65
N GLN A 346 -10.56 -14.27 -1.70
CA GLN A 346 -11.80 -14.90 -1.24
C GLN A 346 -12.07 -14.57 0.23
N ALA A 347 -11.03 -14.62 1.07
CA ALA A 347 -11.15 -14.27 2.48
C ALA A 347 -11.59 -12.80 2.69
N ALA A 348 -11.10 -11.88 1.85
CA ALA A 348 -11.54 -10.48 1.84
C ALA A 348 -13.00 -10.34 1.38
N PHE A 349 -13.41 -11.09 0.36
CA PHE A 349 -14.78 -11.05 -0.17
C PHE A 349 -15.79 -11.63 0.82
N ASP A 350 -15.44 -12.70 1.51
CA ASP A 350 -16.26 -13.30 2.57
C ASP A 350 -16.50 -12.30 3.72
N MET A 351 -15.57 -11.37 3.96
CA MET A 351 -15.68 -10.26 4.91
C MET A 351 -16.30 -8.99 4.30
N LYS A 352 -16.85 -9.08 3.09
CA LYS A 352 -17.45 -7.96 2.35
C LYS A 352 -16.50 -6.77 2.18
N ALA A 353 -15.27 -7.05 1.73
CA ALA A 353 -14.30 -5.99 1.40
C ALA A 353 -14.90 -5.00 0.41
N SER A 354 -14.77 -3.72 0.70
CA SER A 354 -15.45 -2.64 0.00
C SER A 354 -14.92 -2.31 -1.38
N SER A 355 -13.65 -2.63 -1.64
CA SER A 355 -13.03 -2.37 -2.93
C SER A 355 -11.88 -3.35 -3.20
N ILE A 356 -11.59 -3.57 -4.49
CA ILE A 356 -10.37 -4.24 -4.95
C ILE A 356 -9.65 -3.40 -6.01
N MET A 357 -8.35 -3.66 -6.17
CA MET A 357 -7.53 -3.11 -7.24
C MET A 357 -6.96 -4.26 -8.06
N PRO A 358 -7.33 -4.36 -9.36
CA PRO A 358 -6.69 -5.32 -10.27
C PRO A 358 -5.23 -4.95 -10.52
N ASP A 359 -4.39 -5.95 -10.78
CA ASP A 359 -3.00 -5.71 -11.15
C ASP A 359 -2.88 -5.15 -12.58
N TYR A 360 -1.72 -4.57 -12.92
CA TYR A 360 -1.43 -4.10 -14.26
C TYR A 360 -1.24 -5.21 -15.27
N SER A 361 -0.73 -6.35 -14.79
CA SER A 361 -0.20 -7.41 -15.63
C SER A 361 -1.31 -8.16 -16.35
N ARG A 362 -0.90 -8.85 -17.40
CA ARG A 362 -1.70 -9.80 -18.12
C ARG A 362 -1.23 -11.23 -17.87
N VAL A 363 -2.18 -12.15 -17.72
CA VAL A 363 -1.90 -13.57 -17.60
C VAL A 363 -1.49 -14.11 -18.97
N ALA A 364 -0.33 -14.80 -19.05
CA ALA A 364 0.08 -15.44 -20.29
C ALA A 364 -0.78 -16.68 -20.57
N THR A 365 -1.21 -16.85 -21.82
CA THR A 365 -1.97 -18.00 -22.31
C THR A 365 -1.27 -18.74 -23.46
N ASP A 366 -0.07 -18.29 -23.82
CA ASP A 366 0.73 -18.73 -24.96
C ASP A 366 1.63 -19.95 -24.66
N GLY A 367 1.17 -20.86 -23.79
CA GLY A 367 1.91 -22.05 -23.35
C GLY A 367 2.89 -21.81 -22.20
N ARG A 368 3.14 -20.57 -21.77
CA ARG A 368 3.94 -20.27 -20.58
C ARG A 368 3.17 -20.50 -19.29
N SER A 369 1.83 -20.47 -19.34
CA SER A 369 0.95 -20.86 -18.24
C SER A 369 0.10 -22.05 -18.62
N THR A 370 -0.26 -22.86 -17.65
CA THR A 370 -1.35 -23.85 -17.79
C THR A 370 -2.69 -23.16 -17.62
N PRO A 371 -3.79 -23.65 -18.23
CA PRO A 371 -5.11 -23.12 -17.95
C PRO A 371 -5.43 -23.17 -16.45
N GLN A 372 -5.80 -22.05 -15.87
CA GLN A 372 -6.13 -21.95 -14.45
C GLN A 372 -7.65 -21.98 -14.25
N TYR A 373 -8.10 -22.71 -13.25
CA TYR A 373 -9.50 -22.85 -12.92
C TYR A 373 -9.73 -22.43 -11.47
N TYR A 374 -10.89 -21.86 -11.19
CA TYR A 374 -11.38 -21.62 -9.85
C TYR A 374 -12.82 -22.17 -9.73
N ARG A 375 -13.02 -23.07 -8.79
CA ARG A 375 -14.31 -23.78 -8.62
C ARG A 375 -14.86 -24.36 -9.93
N GLY A 376 -13.94 -24.86 -10.77
CA GLY A 376 -14.27 -25.49 -12.06
C GLY A 376 -14.52 -24.50 -13.22
N LYS A 377 -14.43 -23.18 -13.00
CA LYS A 377 -14.53 -22.18 -14.07
C LYS A 377 -13.13 -21.72 -14.49
N LEU A 378 -12.86 -21.68 -15.79
CA LEU A 378 -11.62 -21.10 -16.35
C LEU A 378 -11.53 -19.61 -15.98
N THR A 379 -10.37 -19.19 -15.48
CA THR A 379 -10.21 -17.85 -14.88
C THR A 379 -9.97 -16.75 -15.90
N SER A 380 -9.15 -17.01 -16.93
CA SER A 380 -8.89 -16.04 -18.01
C SER A 380 -8.37 -16.73 -19.27
N THR A 381 -8.76 -16.17 -20.41
CA THR A 381 -8.26 -16.53 -21.75
C THR A 381 -7.76 -15.30 -22.53
N GLU A 382 -8.08 -14.08 -22.08
CA GLU A 382 -7.71 -12.83 -22.74
C GLU A 382 -6.40 -12.29 -22.15
N GLU A 383 -5.39 -12.08 -23.02
CA GLU A 383 -4.09 -11.51 -22.63
C GLU A 383 -4.12 -9.98 -22.58
N VAL A 384 -4.89 -9.44 -21.65
CA VAL A 384 -4.97 -8.01 -21.36
C VAL A 384 -4.67 -7.75 -19.88
N GLY A 385 -4.25 -6.54 -19.57
CA GLY A 385 -4.09 -6.12 -18.16
C GLY A 385 -5.36 -6.43 -17.35
N SER A 386 -5.20 -6.91 -16.12
CA SER A 386 -6.31 -7.43 -15.31
C SER A 386 -7.49 -6.46 -15.21
N THR A 387 -7.23 -5.16 -15.18
CA THR A 387 -8.23 -4.09 -15.20
C THR A 387 -9.17 -4.14 -16.43
N TYR A 388 -8.70 -4.66 -17.56
CA TYR A 388 -9.45 -4.73 -18.82
C TYR A 388 -10.16 -6.07 -19.03
N SER A 389 -9.89 -7.05 -18.18
CA SER A 389 -10.40 -8.40 -18.31
C SER A 389 -11.78 -8.55 -17.68
N LYS A 390 -12.82 -8.66 -18.50
CA LYS A 390 -14.17 -9.01 -18.02
C LYS A 390 -14.16 -10.38 -17.34
N GLU A 391 -13.38 -11.33 -17.84
CA GLU A 391 -13.27 -12.68 -17.30
C GLU A 391 -12.76 -12.66 -15.85
N LEU A 392 -11.77 -11.82 -15.53
CA LEU A 392 -11.24 -11.68 -14.17
C LEU A 392 -12.17 -10.85 -13.28
N ILE A 393 -12.61 -9.67 -13.74
CA ILE A 393 -13.34 -8.72 -12.89
C ILE A 393 -14.80 -9.11 -12.69
N THR A 394 -15.52 -9.35 -13.79
CA THR A 394 -16.95 -9.66 -13.70
C THR A 394 -17.16 -11.15 -13.46
N ASP A 395 -16.63 -11.99 -14.34
CA ASP A 395 -16.98 -13.40 -14.34
C ASP A 395 -16.33 -14.17 -13.19
N LEU A 396 -15.07 -13.86 -12.82
CA LEU A 396 -14.40 -14.49 -11.69
C LEU A 396 -14.71 -13.79 -10.36
N ALA A 397 -14.27 -12.52 -10.20
CA ALA A 397 -14.37 -11.87 -8.90
C ALA A 397 -15.83 -11.69 -8.45
N ARG A 398 -16.73 -11.26 -9.34
CA ARG A 398 -18.13 -11.01 -8.96
C ARG A 398 -18.98 -12.26 -8.99
N ASP A 399 -19.04 -12.95 -10.16
CA ASP A 399 -20.03 -14.02 -10.37
C ASP A 399 -19.65 -15.32 -9.65
N VAL A 400 -18.33 -15.63 -9.54
CA VAL A 400 -17.86 -16.88 -8.93
C VAL A 400 -17.42 -16.69 -7.48
N MET A 401 -16.67 -15.61 -7.20
CA MET A 401 -16.12 -15.36 -5.86
C MET A 401 -17.04 -14.52 -4.98
N GLY A 402 -18.06 -13.85 -5.55
CA GLY A 402 -19.09 -13.12 -4.80
C GLY A 402 -18.69 -11.71 -4.37
N PHE A 403 -17.73 -11.07 -5.06
CA PHE A 403 -17.35 -9.69 -4.77
C PHE A 403 -18.46 -8.71 -5.16
N ASP A 404 -18.94 -7.91 -4.22
CA ASP A 404 -20.02 -6.93 -4.42
C ASP A 404 -19.60 -5.46 -4.25
N GLY A 405 -18.33 -5.20 -3.87
CA GLY A 405 -17.76 -3.86 -3.77
C GLY A 405 -17.49 -3.19 -5.13
N TYR A 406 -16.81 -2.04 -5.12
CA TYR A 406 -16.36 -1.40 -6.36
C TYR A 406 -14.93 -1.79 -6.72
N VAL A 407 -14.61 -1.75 -8.02
CA VAL A 407 -13.29 -2.03 -8.56
C VAL A 407 -12.60 -0.72 -8.90
N ASN A 408 -11.43 -0.47 -8.29
CA ASN A 408 -10.60 0.69 -8.56
C ASN A 408 -9.33 0.23 -9.27
N SER A 409 -9.07 0.69 -10.49
CA SER A 409 -7.82 0.35 -11.18
C SER A 409 -6.61 0.92 -10.45
N ASP A 410 -5.46 0.35 -10.70
CA ASP A 410 -4.20 1.02 -10.43
C ASP A 410 -4.00 2.22 -11.38
N SER A 411 -2.95 3.04 -11.14
CA SER A 411 -2.76 4.32 -11.82
C SER A 411 -2.16 4.17 -13.21
N GLY A 412 -2.57 5.03 -14.16
CA GLY A 412 -1.93 5.14 -15.46
C GLY A 412 -2.29 4.07 -16.49
N ILE A 413 -3.31 3.25 -16.24
CA ILE A 413 -3.70 2.13 -17.11
C ILE A 413 -4.12 2.57 -18.51
N THR A 414 -4.59 3.80 -18.70
CA THR A 414 -5.04 4.29 -20.02
C THR A 414 -3.94 4.96 -20.84
N THR A 415 -2.79 5.24 -20.24
CA THR A 415 -1.69 6.01 -20.88
C THR A 415 -0.33 5.33 -20.82
N VAL A 416 -0.01 4.60 -19.75
CA VAL A 416 1.32 4.01 -19.53
C VAL A 416 1.27 2.48 -19.49
N GLN A 417 0.52 1.88 -18.56
CA GLN A 417 0.40 0.43 -18.40
C GLN A 417 -0.75 -0.12 -19.25
N ILE A 418 -0.64 0.04 -20.57
CA ILE A 418 -1.70 -0.27 -21.54
C ILE A 418 -1.57 -1.69 -22.15
N TYR A 419 -1.21 -2.65 -21.30
CA TYR A 419 -0.89 -4.01 -21.74
C TYR A 419 -2.07 -4.75 -22.35
N GLY A 420 -1.88 -5.16 -23.62
CA GLY A 420 -2.89 -5.85 -24.42
C GLY A 420 -3.98 -4.96 -25.03
N VAL A 421 -3.90 -3.64 -24.82
CA VAL A 421 -4.82 -2.63 -25.37
C VAL A 421 -4.09 -1.49 -26.09
N GLU A 422 -2.86 -1.74 -26.51
CA GLU A 422 -1.99 -0.75 -27.14
C GLU A 422 -2.59 -0.13 -28.40
N ASP A 423 -3.34 -0.91 -29.17
CA ASP A 423 -3.96 -0.48 -30.43
C ASP A 423 -5.26 0.33 -30.23
N LEU A 424 -5.78 0.39 -29.00
CA LEU A 424 -6.99 1.16 -28.70
C LEU A 424 -6.66 2.63 -28.43
N THR A 425 -7.58 3.53 -28.81
CA THR A 425 -7.52 4.94 -28.42
C THR A 425 -7.82 5.11 -26.93
N VAL A 426 -7.45 6.24 -26.33
CA VAL A 426 -7.71 6.50 -24.89
C VAL A 426 -9.20 6.37 -24.55
N PRO A 427 -10.17 6.96 -25.29
CA PRO A 427 -11.59 6.71 -25.03
C PRO A 427 -12.00 5.24 -25.09
N GLN A 428 -11.45 4.47 -26.02
CA GLN A 428 -11.73 3.03 -26.13
C GLN A 428 -11.14 2.23 -24.97
N ARG A 429 -9.97 2.63 -24.44
CA ARG A 429 -9.39 2.02 -23.22
C ARG A 429 -10.26 2.25 -22.00
N TYR A 430 -10.76 3.48 -21.81
CA TYR A 430 -11.75 3.77 -20.76
C TYR A 430 -13.00 2.89 -20.92
N ALA A 431 -13.56 2.84 -22.12
CA ALA A 431 -14.73 2.02 -22.41
C ALA A 431 -14.49 0.54 -22.08
N LYS A 432 -13.35 -0.03 -22.54
CA LYS A 432 -13.03 -1.44 -22.28
C LYS A 432 -12.89 -1.73 -20.79
N ALA A 433 -12.19 -0.87 -20.02
CA ALA A 433 -12.03 -1.05 -18.58
C ALA A 433 -13.38 -0.98 -17.83
N ILE A 434 -14.18 0.05 -18.11
CA ILE A 434 -15.47 0.25 -17.42
C ILE A 434 -16.46 -0.86 -17.80
N SER A 435 -16.51 -1.27 -19.05
CA SER A 435 -17.39 -2.38 -19.50
C SER A 435 -16.92 -3.75 -18.98
N ALA A 436 -15.62 -3.93 -18.70
CA ALA A 436 -15.12 -5.12 -18.01
C ALA A 436 -15.56 -5.21 -16.54
N GLY A 437 -16.01 -4.11 -15.95
CA GLY A 437 -16.48 -4.05 -14.57
C GLY A 437 -15.59 -3.23 -13.62
N THR A 438 -14.56 -2.54 -14.14
CA THR A 438 -13.76 -1.56 -13.39
C THR A 438 -14.61 -0.30 -13.20
N ASP A 439 -14.81 0.11 -11.94
CA ASP A 439 -15.73 1.17 -11.59
C ASP A 439 -15.04 2.53 -11.43
N VAL A 440 -13.74 2.54 -11.12
CA VAL A 440 -12.93 3.77 -10.93
C VAL A 440 -11.57 3.59 -11.59
N ILE A 441 -11.13 4.58 -12.35
CA ILE A 441 -9.85 4.59 -13.05
C ILE A 441 -8.85 5.49 -12.31
N GLY A 442 -7.73 4.91 -11.89
CA GLY A 442 -6.70 5.58 -11.10
C GLY A 442 -5.71 6.41 -11.91
N GLY A 443 -5.21 7.49 -11.29
CA GLY A 443 -4.10 8.28 -11.82
C GLY A 443 -4.43 9.22 -12.97
N ASN A 444 -5.71 9.50 -13.23
CA ASN A 444 -6.18 10.34 -14.34
C ASN A 444 -7.20 11.39 -13.89
N SER A 445 -7.18 12.55 -14.55
CA SER A 445 -8.17 13.63 -14.38
C SER A 445 -8.90 14.00 -15.68
N ASP A 446 -8.74 13.19 -16.71
CA ASP A 446 -9.18 13.46 -18.10
C ASP A 446 -10.57 12.86 -18.33
N SER A 447 -11.60 13.46 -17.71
CA SER A 447 -12.99 13.04 -17.85
C SER A 447 -13.55 13.23 -19.28
N GLU A 448 -12.95 14.11 -20.07
CA GLU A 448 -13.38 14.40 -21.46
C GLU A 448 -13.27 13.15 -22.34
N ASN A 449 -12.30 12.27 -22.09
CA ASN A 449 -12.17 11.00 -22.82
C ASN A 449 -13.29 10.01 -22.47
N ILE A 450 -13.85 10.04 -21.27
CA ILE A 450 -14.98 9.19 -20.88
C ILE A 450 -16.28 9.75 -21.51
N VAL A 451 -16.48 11.08 -21.48
CA VAL A 451 -17.59 11.73 -22.19
C VAL A 451 -17.57 11.34 -23.66
N LYS A 452 -16.41 11.48 -24.29
CA LYS A 452 -16.20 11.10 -25.70
C LYS A 452 -16.46 9.62 -25.95
N ALA A 453 -16.06 8.73 -25.04
CA ALA A 453 -16.34 7.30 -25.16
C ALA A 453 -17.83 6.98 -25.17
N VAL A 454 -18.64 7.70 -24.39
CA VAL A 454 -20.11 7.57 -24.39
C VAL A 454 -20.70 8.17 -25.67
N GLU A 455 -20.32 9.39 -26.06
CA GLU A 455 -20.86 10.10 -27.23
C GLU A 455 -20.54 9.38 -28.55
N GLU A 456 -19.34 8.77 -28.66
CA GLU A 456 -18.95 7.97 -29.82
C GLU A 456 -19.48 6.51 -29.77
N GLY A 457 -20.18 6.13 -28.71
CA GLY A 457 -20.82 4.80 -28.57
C GLY A 457 -19.85 3.67 -28.23
N TYR A 458 -18.62 3.95 -27.79
CA TYR A 458 -17.69 2.93 -27.28
C TYR A 458 -18.07 2.45 -25.89
N LEU A 459 -18.55 3.37 -25.02
CA LEU A 459 -18.98 3.06 -23.65
C LEU A 459 -20.50 3.10 -23.56
N PRO A 460 -21.17 1.96 -23.30
CA PRO A 460 -22.60 1.95 -22.99
C PRO A 460 -22.89 2.79 -21.75
N LYS A 461 -23.95 3.60 -21.81
CA LYS A 461 -24.33 4.49 -20.70
C LYS A 461 -24.66 3.71 -19.43
N GLU A 462 -25.27 2.55 -19.57
CA GLU A 462 -25.60 1.63 -18.48
C GLU A 462 -24.36 1.11 -17.73
N ASP A 463 -23.21 0.94 -18.42
CA ASP A 463 -21.95 0.54 -17.79
C ASP A 463 -21.39 1.69 -16.94
N LEU A 464 -21.46 2.92 -17.46
CA LEU A 464 -21.06 4.10 -16.70
C LEU A 464 -21.99 4.34 -15.50
N ASP A 465 -23.29 4.16 -15.66
CA ASP A 465 -24.26 4.27 -14.55
C ASP A 465 -24.01 3.23 -13.46
N ARG A 466 -23.68 1.99 -13.85
CA ARG A 466 -23.32 0.92 -12.92
C ARG A 466 -22.05 1.28 -12.11
N ALA A 467 -21.03 1.81 -12.78
CA ALA A 467 -19.78 2.22 -12.13
C ALA A 467 -20.04 3.35 -11.13
N ASN A 468 -20.78 4.39 -11.55
CA ASN A 468 -21.18 5.49 -10.69
C ASN A 468 -22.00 5.01 -9.48
N TYR A 469 -22.98 4.12 -9.70
CA TYR A 469 -23.79 3.56 -8.62
C TYR A 469 -22.95 2.90 -7.53
N ARG A 470 -22.03 2.01 -7.92
CA ARG A 470 -21.15 1.31 -6.95
C ARG A 470 -20.27 2.27 -6.17
N ARG A 471 -19.73 3.27 -6.86
CA ARG A 471 -18.92 4.30 -6.23
C ARG A 471 -19.73 5.13 -5.24
N LEU A 472 -20.90 5.62 -5.63
CA LEU A 472 -21.79 6.41 -4.78
C LEU A 472 -22.30 5.62 -3.58
N LEU A 473 -22.68 4.36 -3.78
CA LEU A 473 -23.15 3.51 -2.69
C LEU A 473 -22.11 3.42 -1.56
N SER A 474 -20.84 3.36 -1.90
CA SER A 474 -19.76 3.37 -0.90
C SER A 474 -19.72 4.68 -0.10
N LEU A 475 -19.94 5.83 -0.75
CA LEU A 475 -19.97 7.15 -0.10
C LEU A 475 -21.20 7.32 0.81
N PHE A 476 -22.35 6.83 0.40
CA PHE A 476 -23.56 6.81 1.25
C PHE A 476 -23.34 5.95 2.50
N LYS A 477 -22.83 4.73 2.34
CA LYS A 477 -22.60 3.79 3.44
C LYS A 477 -21.61 4.31 4.48
N VAL A 478 -20.60 5.09 4.09
CA VAL A 478 -19.64 5.69 5.05
C VAL A 478 -20.14 7.01 5.67
N GLY A 479 -21.37 7.42 5.36
CA GLY A 479 -22.05 8.57 5.99
C GLY A 479 -21.50 9.94 5.60
N ARG A 480 -20.88 10.08 4.41
CA ARG A 480 -20.22 11.32 4.00
C ARG A 480 -21.08 12.25 3.15
N VAL A 481 -22.29 11.81 2.74
CA VAL A 481 -23.12 12.57 1.81
C VAL A 481 -23.85 13.72 2.50
N ASP A 482 -24.41 13.48 3.66
CA ASP A 482 -25.24 14.46 4.38
C ASP A 482 -24.37 15.45 5.20
N ASN A 483 -23.27 14.96 5.81
CA ASN A 483 -22.28 15.80 6.48
C ASN A 483 -20.84 15.42 6.03
N PRO A 484 -20.33 16.03 4.97
CA PRO A 484 -18.99 15.76 4.48
C PRO A 484 -17.88 16.47 5.25
N TYR A 485 -18.20 17.49 6.06
CA TYR A 485 -17.22 18.33 6.74
C TYR A 485 -16.66 17.68 8.00
N LEU A 486 -15.42 18.03 8.31
CA LEU A 486 -14.66 17.54 9.44
C LEU A 486 -14.35 18.66 10.41
N ASP A 487 -14.24 18.32 11.70
CA ASP A 487 -13.72 19.20 12.73
C ASP A 487 -12.19 18.99 12.86
N PRO A 488 -11.36 20.00 12.49
CA PRO A 488 -9.91 19.90 12.58
C PRO A 488 -9.39 19.71 14.01
N ASP A 489 -10.03 20.33 15.01
CA ASP A 489 -9.63 20.18 16.42
C ASP A 489 -9.91 18.77 16.93
N TYR A 490 -11.04 18.19 16.51
CA TYR A 490 -11.37 16.79 16.79
C TYR A 490 -10.37 15.83 16.13
N ALA A 491 -9.93 16.11 14.91
CA ALA A 491 -8.92 15.30 14.23
C ALA A 491 -7.60 15.23 15.04
N ASP A 492 -7.11 16.38 15.51
CA ASP A 492 -5.92 16.43 16.35
C ASP A 492 -6.12 15.77 17.72
N LYS A 493 -7.32 15.88 18.31
CA LYS A 493 -7.68 15.19 19.55
C LYS A 493 -7.61 13.66 19.37
N VAL A 494 -8.27 13.13 18.34
CA VAL A 494 -8.26 11.67 18.03
C VAL A 494 -6.84 11.18 17.85
N ARG A 495 -6.01 11.92 17.11
CA ARG A 495 -4.60 11.57 16.94
C ARG A 495 -3.87 11.48 18.28
N LYS A 496 -3.97 12.51 19.11
CA LYS A 496 -3.30 12.54 20.43
C LYS A 496 -3.73 11.40 21.34
N GLU A 497 -5.02 11.07 21.35
CA GLU A 497 -5.57 10.00 22.19
C GLU A 497 -5.10 8.61 21.76
N ASN A 498 -4.89 8.38 20.46
CA ASN A 498 -4.53 7.06 19.93
C ASN A 498 -3.03 6.85 19.74
N PHE A 499 -2.26 7.93 19.56
CA PHE A 499 -0.85 7.86 19.13
C PHE A 499 0.07 7.10 20.07
N GLU A 500 0.00 7.39 21.40
CA GLU A 500 0.89 6.73 22.37
C GLU A 500 0.58 5.24 22.53
N GLY A 501 -0.69 4.85 22.42
CA GLY A 501 -1.11 3.46 22.42
C GLY A 501 -0.59 2.72 21.16
N ALA A 502 -0.77 3.33 20.00
CA ALA A 502 -0.28 2.80 18.72
C ALA A 502 1.24 2.62 18.72
N LYS A 503 2.00 3.60 19.22
CA LYS A 503 3.46 3.54 19.31
C LYS A 503 3.94 2.35 20.18
N LYS A 504 3.30 2.13 21.35
CA LYS A 504 3.62 0.98 22.20
C LYS A 504 3.28 -0.35 21.54
N ALA A 505 2.11 -0.44 20.91
CA ALA A 505 1.70 -1.64 20.18
C ALA A 505 2.64 -1.94 19.01
N ALA A 506 3.06 -0.91 18.26
CA ALA A 506 4.01 -1.01 17.17
C ALA A 506 5.39 -1.52 17.66
N TYR A 507 5.87 -1.07 18.82
CA TYR A 507 7.11 -1.57 19.40
C TYR A 507 7.02 -3.07 19.72
N VAL A 508 5.94 -3.50 20.39
CA VAL A 508 5.70 -4.92 20.69
C VAL A 508 5.59 -5.76 19.43
N ALA A 509 4.94 -5.22 18.39
CA ALA A 509 4.84 -5.89 17.09
C ALA A 509 6.23 -6.11 16.46
N ASN A 510 7.14 -5.11 16.55
CA ASN A 510 8.52 -5.26 16.08
C ASN A 510 9.29 -6.32 16.89
N GLN A 511 9.08 -6.41 18.22
CA GLN A 511 9.69 -7.48 19.03
C GLN A 511 9.22 -8.87 18.57
N LYS A 512 7.91 -9.03 18.29
CA LYS A 512 7.32 -10.27 17.80
C LYS A 512 7.79 -10.63 16.37
N ALA A 513 8.15 -9.64 15.56
CA ALA A 513 8.59 -9.83 14.19
C ALA A 513 10.04 -10.29 14.06
N VAL A 514 10.86 -10.18 15.11
CA VAL A 514 12.25 -10.67 15.07
C VAL A 514 12.26 -12.20 15.05
N VAL A 515 12.92 -12.76 14.05
CA VAL A 515 13.06 -14.21 13.89
C VAL A 515 14.47 -14.65 14.21
N LEU A 516 14.66 -15.50 15.20
CA LEU A 516 15.92 -16.17 15.47
C LEU A 516 16.04 -17.41 14.57
N VAL A 517 17.01 -17.43 13.64
CA VAL A 517 17.16 -18.55 12.70
C VAL A 517 18.38 -19.43 12.98
N LYS A 518 19.42 -18.88 13.62
CA LYS A 518 20.62 -19.62 14.04
C LYS A 518 21.03 -19.23 15.46
N ASN A 519 21.35 -20.23 16.28
CA ASN A 519 21.84 -20.03 17.65
C ASN A 519 22.84 -21.13 18.03
N HIS A 520 23.98 -21.18 17.29
CA HIS A 520 25.01 -22.19 17.46
C HIS A 520 25.63 -22.08 18.86
N ASP A 521 25.74 -23.19 19.58
CA ASP A 521 26.23 -23.26 20.96
C ASP A 521 25.51 -22.31 21.95
N ASN A 522 24.28 -21.93 21.68
CA ASN A 522 23.49 -20.98 22.48
C ASN A 522 24.21 -19.63 22.68
N VAL A 523 24.81 -19.11 21.61
CA VAL A 523 25.52 -17.82 21.60
C VAL A 523 24.60 -16.66 21.99
N LEU A 524 23.32 -16.78 21.70
CA LEU A 524 22.26 -15.84 22.08
C LEU A 524 21.40 -16.41 23.24
N PRO A 525 20.95 -15.58 24.18
CA PRO A 525 21.18 -14.12 24.24
C PRO A 525 22.63 -13.79 24.60
N MET A 526 23.09 -12.62 24.14
CA MET A 526 24.44 -12.11 24.41
C MET A 526 24.64 -11.89 25.91
N LYS A 527 25.86 -12.21 26.41
CA LYS A 527 26.23 -12.02 27.80
C LYS A 527 26.18 -10.52 28.18
N LYS A 528 25.38 -10.15 29.18
CA LYS A 528 25.26 -8.76 29.63
C LYS A 528 26.62 -8.18 30.07
N GLY A 529 26.86 -6.91 29.68
CA GLY A 529 28.10 -6.20 29.98
C GLY A 529 29.30 -6.56 29.09
N ALA A 530 29.10 -7.42 28.10
CA ALA A 530 30.16 -7.82 27.19
C ALA A 530 30.65 -6.66 26.31
N LYS A 531 31.88 -6.82 25.77
CA LYS A 531 32.45 -5.92 24.77
C LYS A 531 31.91 -6.27 23.39
N ILE A 532 31.36 -5.28 22.69
CA ILE A 532 30.76 -5.45 21.37
C ILE A 532 31.48 -4.60 20.32
N TYR A 533 31.91 -5.20 19.24
CA TYR A 533 32.26 -4.52 18.01
C TYR A 533 31.05 -4.46 17.10
N ILE A 534 30.75 -3.32 16.47
CA ILE A 534 29.56 -3.14 15.61
C ILE A 534 30.01 -2.75 14.22
N GLU A 535 29.53 -3.49 13.21
CA GLU A 535 29.69 -3.14 11.81
C GLU A 535 28.35 -3.19 11.09
N CYS A 536 28.12 -2.24 10.16
CA CYS A 536 26.92 -2.14 9.36
C CYS A 536 27.24 -2.27 7.88
N PHE A 537 26.46 -3.10 7.21
CA PHE A 537 26.55 -3.33 5.78
C PHE A 537 25.22 -2.98 5.14
N LYS A 538 25.21 -2.05 4.19
CA LYS A 538 23.99 -1.69 3.45
C LYS A 538 24.25 -1.72 1.96
N GLY A 539 23.29 -2.22 1.20
CA GLY A 539 23.27 -2.18 -0.25
C GLY A 539 23.01 -0.78 -0.80
N ILE A 540 23.03 -0.67 -2.12
CA ILE A 540 22.57 0.53 -2.82
C ILE A 540 21.06 0.40 -3.00
N ASP A 541 20.30 1.30 -2.37
CA ASP A 541 18.86 1.41 -2.59
C ASP A 541 18.60 2.28 -3.83
N PRO A 542 18.14 1.68 -4.94
CA PRO A 542 17.87 2.43 -6.16
C PRO A 542 16.73 3.46 -5.97
N GLY A 543 15.77 3.19 -5.08
CA GLY A 543 14.66 4.11 -4.77
C GLY A 543 15.14 5.38 -4.07
N ALA A 544 16.05 5.24 -3.11
CA ALA A 544 16.69 6.38 -2.46
C ALA A 544 17.52 7.20 -3.46
N ALA A 545 18.24 6.53 -4.37
CA ALA A 545 19.02 7.21 -5.41
C ALA A 545 18.12 8.01 -6.38
N LEU A 546 16.98 7.46 -6.78
CA LEU A 546 16.00 8.15 -7.61
C LEU A 546 15.38 9.33 -6.86
N ALA A 547 14.95 9.14 -5.63
CA ALA A 547 14.37 10.19 -4.80
C ALA A 547 15.34 11.38 -4.64
N GLN A 548 16.64 11.09 -4.48
CA GLN A 548 17.70 12.10 -4.44
C GLN A 548 17.85 12.84 -5.76
N SER A 549 17.79 12.13 -6.91
CA SER A 549 17.87 12.74 -8.23
C SER A 549 16.67 13.64 -8.55
N MET A 550 15.52 13.39 -7.92
CA MET A 550 14.29 14.18 -8.02
C MET A 550 14.24 15.34 -7.00
N GLY A 551 15.33 15.62 -6.29
CA GLY A 551 15.43 16.75 -5.34
C GLY A 551 14.79 16.49 -3.98
N ALA A 552 14.39 15.26 -3.68
CA ALA A 552 14.01 14.88 -2.33
C ALA A 552 15.27 14.83 -1.47
N GLY A 553 15.37 15.71 -0.48
CA GLY A 553 16.52 15.79 0.43
C GLY A 553 16.62 14.50 1.26
N VAL A 554 17.30 13.52 0.73
CA VAL A 554 17.85 12.41 1.50
C VAL A 554 19.10 12.95 2.17
N ALA A 555 19.16 12.88 3.50
CA ALA A 555 20.33 13.33 4.24
C ALA A 555 21.57 12.60 3.71
N GLY A 556 22.42 13.32 2.98
CA GLY A 556 23.67 12.80 2.46
C GLY A 556 24.68 12.65 3.61
N GLY A 557 24.74 11.44 4.15
CA GLY A 557 25.75 10.98 5.10
C GLY A 557 26.09 9.53 4.80
N ASP A 558 27.17 9.03 5.38
CA ASP A 558 27.43 7.58 5.38
C ASP A 558 26.33 6.88 6.20
N ASP A 559 25.33 6.36 5.50
CA ASP A 559 24.18 5.70 6.12
C ASP A 559 24.60 4.60 7.10
N ASN A 560 25.69 3.89 6.83
CA ASN A 560 26.24 2.85 7.69
C ASN A 560 26.76 3.44 9.01
N GLU A 561 27.43 4.59 8.99
CA GLU A 561 27.94 5.24 10.20
C GLU A 561 26.80 5.77 11.09
N VAL A 562 25.74 6.34 10.48
CA VAL A 562 24.55 6.78 11.22
C VAL A 562 23.87 5.59 11.88
N LEU A 563 23.69 4.51 11.14
CA LEU A 563 23.07 3.28 11.63
C LEU A 563 23.90 2.65 12.76
N ARG A 564 25.24 2.58 12.56
CA ARG A 564 26.17 2.08 13.58
C ARG A 564 26.06 2.85 14.90
N LYS A 565 26.01 4.18 14.84
CA LYS A 565 25.83 5.02 16.05
C LYS A 565 24.50 4.81 16.74
N GLN A 566 23.42 4.65 15.99
CA GLN A 566 22.10 4.35 16.56
C GLN A 566 22.08 3.00 17.30
N ILE A 567 22.64 1.98 16.66
CA ILE A 567 22.75 0.63 17.24
C ILE A 567 23.66 0.64 18.47
N ALA A 568 24.80 1.32 18.39
CA ALA A 568 25.74 1.45 19.51
C ALA A 568 25.04 2.06 20.76
N ALA A 569 24.33 3.16 20.58
CA ALA A 569 23.59 3.80 21.65
C ALA A 569 22.54 2.87 22.32
N LEU A 570 21.89 2.00 21.52
CA LEU A 570 20.94 1.03 22.05
C LEU A 570 21.62 -0.04 22.91
N PHE A 571 22.78 -0.56 22.49
CA PHE A 571 23.57 -1.52 23.28
C PHE A 571 24.16 -0.88 24.54
N GLU A 572 24.70 0.34 24.44
CA GLU A 572 25.24 1.10 25.60
C GLU A 572 24.13 1.34 26.65
N ALA A 573 22.92 1.69 26.20
CA ALA A 573 21.77 1.85 27.09
C ALA A 573 21.41 0.58 27.88
N LYS A 574 21.82 -0.61 27.38
CA LYS A 574 21.67 -1.90 28.05
C LYS A 574 22.93 -2.35 28.84
N GLY A 575 23.93 -1.47 28.92
CA GLY A 575 25.14 -1.70 29.70
C GLY A 575 26.23 -2.49 29.01
N TYR A 576 26.19 -2.62 27.68
CA TYR A 576 27.29 -3.17 26.90
C TYR A 576 28.40 -2.13 26.67
N THR A 577 29.61 -2.58 26.44
CA THR A 577 30.76 -1.72 26.13
C THR A 577 31.09 -1.81 24.64
N ILE A 578 31.05 -0.69 23.92
CA ILE A 578 31.40 -0.67 22.49
C ILE A 578 32.91 -0.55 22.34
N VAL A 579 33.51 -1.39 21.49
CA VAL A 579 34.92 -1.36 21.13
C VAL A 579 35.11 -1.05 19.65
N GLU A 580 36.26 -0.43 19.30
CA GLU A 580 36.50 0.04 17.94
C GLU A 580 37.20 -1.01 17.06
N LYS A 581 37.74 -2.10 17.65
CA LYS A 581 38.45 -3.15 16.94
C LYS A 581 37.79 -4.50 17.16
N ALA A 582 37.61 -5.25 16.08
CA ALA A 582 37.02 -6.57 16.11
C ALA A 582 37.77 -7.55 17.02
N GLU A 583 39.12 -7.44 17.07
CA GLU A 583 39.99 -8.30 17.87
C GLU A 583 39.87 -8.09 19.40
N GLU A 584 39.23 -6.97 19.82
CA GLU A 584 39.03 -6.63 21.24
C GLU A 584 37.63 -7.07 21.75
N ALA A 585 36.77 -7.55 20.84
CA ALA A 585 35.38 -7.84 21.09
C ALA A 585 35.16 -9.25 21.66
N GLU A 586 34.26 -9.36 22.65
CA GLU A 586 33.66 -10.65 23.05
C GLU A 586 32.56 -11.06 22.05
N TYR A 587 31.88 -10.06 21.46
CA TYR A 587 30.95 -10.25 20.35
C TYR A 587 31.19 -9.25 19.23
N ALA A 588 31.15 -9.69 17.99
CA ALA A 588 30.90 -8.81 16.88
C ALA A 588 29.41 -8.85 16.53
N TYR A 589 28.76 -7.70 16.43
CA TYR A 589 27.41 -7.56 15.90
C TYR A 589 27.45 -6.97 14.49
N LEU A 590 26.94 -7.72 13.54
CA LEU A 590 26.88 -7.33 12.13
C LEU A 590 25.42 -7.02 11.74
N HIS A 591 25.15 -5.77 11.36
CA HIS A 591 23.88 -5.38 10.81
C HIS A 591 23.94 -5.41 9.29
N VAL A 592 23.29 -6.38 8.66
CA VAL A 592 23.40 -6.69 7.23
C VAL A 592 22.09 -6.35 6.54
N TRP A 593 22.11 -5.30 5.73
CA TRP A 593 20.93 -4.79 5.02
C TRP A 593 21.14 -4.82 3.50
N PRO A 594 20.91 -5.96 2.84
CA PRO A 594 20.94 -6.03 1.39
C PRO A 594 19.76 -5.29 0.78
N CYS A 595 19.99 -4.64 -0.36
CA CYS A 595 18.99 -3.92 -1.12
C CYS A 595 18.77 -4.57 -2.49
N SER A 596 17.50 -4.77 -2.89
CA SER A 596 17.19 -5.27 -4.23
C SER A 596 17.63 -4.25 -5.29
N ASN A 597 18.15 -4.75 -6.43
CA ASN A 597 18.38 -3.93 -7.61
C ASN A 597 17.13 -3.77 -8.48
N GLY A 598 16.04 -4.46 -8.14
CA GLY A 598 14.74 -4.29 -8.75
C GLY A 598 14.04 -3.04 -8.22
N MET A 599 13.49 -2.24 -9.12
CA MET A 599 12.71 -1.05 -8.79
C MET A 599 11.38 -1.05 -9.52
N VAL A 600 10.40 -0.35 -8.93
CA VAL A 600 9.09 -0.16 -9.52
C VAL A 600 9.15 0.51 -10.89
N PHE A 601 10.04 1.49 -11.10
CA PHE A 601 10.09 2.29 -12.32
C PHE A 601 11.35 2.11 -13.19
N TYR A 602 12.38 1.38 -12.73
CA TYR A 602 13.63 1.20 -13.48
C TYR A 602 14.20 -0.20 -13.26
N GLN A 603 14.21 -1.01 -14.32
CA GLN A 603 14.74 -2.37 -14.27
C GLN A 603 15.60 -2.60 -15.51
N TYR A 604 16.92 -2.40 -15.36
CA TYR A 604 17.90 -2.58 -16.44
C TYR A 604 18.52 -3.97 -16.49
N ALA A 605 18.40 -4.72 -15.39
CA ALA A 605 18.87 -6.09 -15.29
C ALA A 605 17.86 -6.92 -14.51
N MET A 606 17.97 -8.24 -14.62
CA MET A 606 17.14 -9.13 -13.79
C MET A 606 17.40 -8.82 -12.31
N PRO A 607 16.37 -8.75 -11.46
CA PRO A 607 16.58 -8.64 -10.04
C PRO A 607 17.36 -9.83 -9.50
N VAL A 608 18.40 -9.58 -8.71
CA VAL A 608 19.26 -10.60 -8.12
C VAL A 608 19.04 -10.71 -6.63
N ILE A 609 19.19 -11.90 -6.09
CA ILE A 609 19.06 -12.20 -4.65
C ILE A 609 20.38 -12.64 -4.01
N GLU A 610 21.48 -12.57 -4.76
CA GLU A 610 22.84 -12.76 -4.25
C GLU A 610 23.30 -11.49 -3.50
N MET A 611 24.06 -11.66 -2.43
CA MET A 611 24.75 -10.57 -1.75
C MET A 611 26.05 -10.27 -2.48
N VAL A 612 26.04 -9.23 -3.32
CA VAL A 612 27.15 -8.88 -4.22
C VAL A 612 27.55 -7.41 -4.10
N ASP A 613 28.83 -7.13 -4.34
CA ASP A 613 29.38 -5.79 -4.44
C ASP A 613 30.09 -5.59 -5.78
N ASN A 614 29.61 -4.62 -6.57
CA ASN A 614 30.15 -4.29 -7.90
C ASN A 614 30.29 -5.50 -8.86
N GLN A 615 29.36 -6.46 -8.77
CA GLN A 615 29.33 -7.60 -9.68
C GLN A 615 28.65 -7.22 -11.00
N LEU A 616 29.19 -7.71 -12.12
CA LEU A 616 28.65 -7.44 -13.44
C LEU A 616 27.57 -8.46 -13.82
N PHE A 617 26.44 -7.94 -14.26
CA PHE A 617 25.29 -8.70 -14.79
C PHE A 617 24.92 -8.16 -16.15
N GLU A 618 24.37 -9.04 -17.00
CA GLU A 618 23.93 -8.64 -18.33
C GLU A 618 22.66 -7.81 -18.28
N ALA A 619 22.70 -6.63 -18.88
CA ALA A 619 21.55 -5.74 -18.99
C ALA A 619 20.47 -6.33 -19.91
N ARG A 620 19.21 -5.94 -19.65
CA ARG A 620 18.05 -6.33 -20.45
C ARG A 620 17.38 -5.13 -21.05
N GLU A 621 16.74 -5.31 -22.21
CA GLU A 621 15.89 -4.29 -22.79
C GLU A 621 14.72 -4.02 -21.83
N ALA A 622 14.56 -2.77 -21.41
CA ALA A 622 13.45 -2.33 -20.56
C ALA A 622 12.09 -2.32 -21.29
N ASN A 623 12.07 -2.84 -22.53
CA ASN A 623 10.88 -3.01 -23.32
C ASN A 623 10.20 -4.38 -23.05
N LYS A 624 9.16 -4.68 -23.81
CA LYS A 624 8.33 -5.88 -23.69
C LYS A 624 9.08 -7.23 -23.83
N SER A 625 10.30 -7.24 -24.37
CA SER A 625 10.95 -8.49 -24.81
C SER A 625 11.83 -9.15 -23.76
N GLN A 626 12.24 -8.44 -22.73
CA GLN A 626 13.24 -8.88 -21.75
C GLN A 626 14.58 -9.37 -22.34
N LYS A 627 14.85 -9.07 -23.60
CA LYS A 627 16.05 -9.52 -24.30
C LYS A 627 17.33 -9.02 -23.61
N LYS A 628 18.32 -9.90 -23.55
CA LYS A 628 19.68 -9.55 -23.18
C LYS A 628 20.26 -8.60 -24.22
N THR A 629 20.91 -7.53 -23.74
CA THR A 629 21.45 -6.47 -24.62
C THR A 629 22.91 -6.72 -25.01
N GLY A 630 23.61 -7.62 -24.31
CA GLY A 630 25.06 -7.79 -24.39
C GLY A 630 25.84 -6.73 -23.59
N GLU A 631 25.19 -5.71 -23.05
CA GLU A 631 25.81 -4.73 -22.16
C GLU A 631 25.88 -5.29 -20.75
N MET A 632 26.95 -4.95 -20.01
CA MET A 632 27.12 -5.36 -18.62
C MET A 632 26.89 -4.18 -17.70
N VAL A 633 26.06 -4.38 -16.68
CA VAL A 633 25.78 -3.40 -15.60
C VAL A 633 26.34 -3.91 -14.28
N SER A 634 26.91 -2.99 -13.50
CA SER A 634 27.41 -3.30 -12.15
C SER A 634 26.25 -3.23 -11.15
N ILE A 635 26.08 -4.29 -10.35
CA ILE A 635 25.06 -4.39 -9.31
C ILE A 635 25.76 -4.52 -7.95
N THR A 636 25.25 -3.79 -6.97
CA THR A 636 25.67 -3.88 -5.56
C THR A 636 24.40 -4.04 -4.71
N THR A 637 24.11 -5.27 -4.31
CA THR A 637 23.04 -5.55 -3.34
C THR A 637 23.52 -5.41 -1.90
N LEU A 638 24.84 -5.55 -1.66
CA LEU A 638 25.45 -5.38 -0.35
C LEU A 638 26.90 -4.88 -0.50
N LYS A 639 27.19 -3.66 -0.04
CA LYS A 639 28.55 -3.10 -0.07
C LYS A 639 29.46 -3.85 0.89
N ASP A 640 30.72 -3.99 0.50
CA ASP A 640 31.81 -4.57 1.33
C ASP A 640 31.50 -6.00 1.85
N VAL A 641 30.70 -6.77 1.17
CA VAL A 641 30.22 -8.10 1.63
C VAL A 641 31.35 -9.03 2.08
N ASP A 642 32.52 -8.97 1.44
CA ASP A 642 33.70 -9.82 1.77
C ASP A 642 34.32 -9.49 3.13
N LYS A 643 34.05 -8.29 3.70
CA LYS A 643 34.50 -7.93 5.05
C LYS A 643 33.80 -8.77 6.14
N ILE A 644 32.60 -9.30 5.88
CA ILE A 644 31.91 -10.18 6.83
C ILE A 644 32.79 -11.34 7.25
N LYS A 645 33.35 -12.05 6.28
CA LYS A 645 34.29 -13.14 6.52
C LYS A 645 35.53 -12.68 7.30
N THR A 646 36.16 -11.57 6.89
CA THR A 646 37.38 -11.06 7.52
C THR A 646 37.16 -10.69 8.99
N ILE A 647 36.06 -10.04 9.30
CA ILE A 647 35.64 -9.68 10.68
C ILE A 647 35.41 -10.95 11.49
N SER A 648 34.68 -11.90 10.94
CA SER A 648 34.40 -13.19 11.58
C SER A 648 35.68 -13.93 11.96
N GLU A 649 36.63 -14.07 11.02
CA GLU A 649 37.91 -14.71 11.27
C GLU A 649 38.74 -14.00 12.35
N ALA A 650 38.74 -12.66 12.37
CA ALA A 650 39.45 -11.87 13.37
C ALA A 650 38.87 -12.05 14.79
N VAL A 651 37.54 -12.06 14.90
CA VAL A 651 36.83 -12.25 16.19
C VAL A 651 37.03 -13.67 16.72
N HIS A 652 36.83 -14.68 15.88
CA HIS A 652 36.98 -16.09 16.25
C HIS A 652 38.43 -16.42 16.66
N ALA A 653 39.45 -15.83 16.00
CA ALA A 653 40.84 -16.01 16.35
C ALA A 653 41.16 -15.58 17.80
N ASN A 654 40.39 -14.67 18.36
CA ASN A 654 40.51 -14.20 19.74
C ASN A 654 39.47 -14.83 20.71
N GLY A 655 38.73 -15.85 20.27
CA GLY A 655 37.75 -16.58 21.06
C GLY A 655 36.41 -15.83 21.25
N GLY A 656 36.22 -14.74 20.52
CA GLY A 656 34.93 -14.02 20.46
C GLY A 656 33.89 -14.76 19.64
N LYS A 657 32.68 -14.24 19.61
CA LYS A 657 31.53 -14.77 18.87
C LYS A 657 30.98 -13.73 17.88
N VAL A 658 30.42 -14.19 16.78
CA VAL A 658 29.84 -13.32 15.75
C VAL A 658 28.32 -13.53 15.67
N VAL A 659 27.59 -12.43 15.82
CA VAL A 659 26.12 -12.41 15.74
C VAL A 659 25.71 -11.42 14.65
N ALA A 660 24.77 -11.81 13.81
CA ALA A 660 24.27 -10.94 12.77
C ALA A 660 22.75 -10.77 12.78
N THR A 661 22.30 -9.64 12.29
CA THR A 661 20.92 -9.43 11.85
C THR A 661 20.90 -9.21 10.35
N CYS A 662 20.15 -10.00 9.61
CA CYS A 662 19.88 -9.80 8.20
C CYS A 662 18.52 -9.11 8.01
N VAL A 663 18.50 -7.98 7.29
CA VAL A 663 17.27 -7.33 6.87
C VAL A 663 16.74 -8.04 5.63
N VAL A 664 15.54 -8.61 5.75
CA VAL A 664 14.95 -9.45 4.71
C VAL A 664 13.83 -8.69 4.00
N CYS A 665 14.11 -8.18 2.80
CA CYS A 665 13.10 -7.67 1.87
C CYS A 665 12.85 -8.64 0.70
N ASN A 666 13.81 -9.52 0.43
CA ASN A 666 13.76 -10.63 -0.51
C ASN A 666 14.40 -11.87 0.13
N PRO A 667 14.17 -13.08 -0.38
CA PRO A 667 14.79 -14.31 0.15
C PRO A 667 16.26 -14.44 -0.30
N TRP A 668 17.14 -13.64 0.30
CA TRP A 668 18.56 -13.56 -0.02
C TRP A 668 19.26 -14.90 0.03
N LEU A 669 20.23 -15.13 -0.85
CA LEU A 669 21.20 -16.21 -0.70
C LEU A 669 22.14 -15.90 0.47
N LEU A 670 22.20 -16.80 1.43
CA LEU A 670 22.88 -16.59 2.71
C LEU A 670 24.32 -17.15 2.76
N ASP A 671 24.83 -17.65 1.65
CA ASP A 671 26.16 -18.29 1.53
C ASP A 671 27.33 -17.37 1.93
N LYS A 672 27.19 -16.06 1.81
CA LYS A 672 28.17 -15.07 2.23
C LYS A 672 27.95 -14.49 3.63
N LEU A 673 26.93 -14.94 4.34
CA LEU A 673 26.61 -14.48 5.69
C LEU A 673 26.53 -15.62 6.70
N GLU A 674 25.61 -16.59 6.49
CA GLU A 674 25.28 -17.62 7.49
C GLU A 674 26.50 -18.45 7.93
N PRO A 675 27.43 -18.89 7.05
CA PRO A 675 28.59 -19.69 7.46
C PRO A 675 29.60 -18.97 8.36
N TYR A 676 29.53 -17.66 8.41
CA TYR A 676 30.49 -16.81 9.13
C TYR A 676 29.98 -16.30 10.48
N VAL A 677 28.75 -16.65 10.88
CA VAL A 677 28.16 -16.17 12.12
C VAL A 677 27.72 -17.31 13.03
N ASP A 678 27.86 -17.13 14.36
CA ASP A 678 27.41 -18.09 15.36
C ASP A 678 25.92 -17.92 15.70
N GLY A 679 25.39 -16.68 15.57
CA GLY A 679 23.98 -16.37 15.75
C GLY A 679 23.46 -15.52 14.61
N LEU A 680 22.23 -15.80 14.17
CA LEU A 680 21.60 -15.06 13.08
C LEU A 680 20.12 -14.80 13.40
N THR A 681 19.74 -13.53 13.25
CA THR A 681 18.34 -13.10 13.33
C THR A 681 17.93 -12.47 12.01
N PHE A 682 16.63 -12.56 11.70
CA PHE A 682 16.00 -11.81 10.62
C PHE A 682 15.16 -10.66 11.15
N GLN A 683 15.21 -9.54 10.44
CA GLN A 683 14.41 -8.36 10.62
C GLN A 683 13.82 -7.96 9.26
N TYR A 684 12.57 -7.50 9.25
CA TYR A 684 11.84 -7.27 8.00
C TYR A 684 11.54 -5.78 7.73
N THR A 685 11.94 -4.88 8.62
CA THR A 685 11.61 -3.46 8.53
C THR A 685 12.65 -2.71 7.72
N ILE A 686 12.24 -2.13 6.60
CA ILE A 686 13.03 -1.23 5.76
C ILE A 686 12.51 0.22 5.83
N SER A 687 11.26 0.40 6.28
CA SER A 687 10.64 1.72 6.42
C SER A 687 11.36 2.61 7.43
N PRO A 688 11.78 3.82 7.05
CA PRO A 688 12.42 4.76 7.98
C PRO A 688 11.54 5.11 9.20
N VAL A 689 10.22 5.02 9.05
CA VAL A 689 9.23 5.31 10.10
C VAL A 689 9.31 4.29 11.24
N ALA A 690 9.48 3.02 10.90
CA ALA A 690 9.51 1.92 11.84
C ALA A 690 10.92 1.55 12.31
N MET A 691 11.96 2.07 11.65
CA MET A 691 13.36 1.66 11.86
C MET A 691 13.80 1.79 13.33
N GLY A 692 13.45 2.88 14.01
CA GLY A 692 13.80 3.06 15.41
C GLY A 692 13.20 1.97 16.32
N ASN A 693 11.96 1.58 16.08
CA ASN A 693 11.30 0.48 16.79
C ASN A 693 11.94 -0.86 16.47
N ALA A 694 12.25 -1.10 15.20
CA ALA A 694 12.87 -2.34 14.74
C ALA A 694 14.27 -2.55 15.32
N LEU A 695 15.11 -1.52 15.34
CA LEU A 695 16.46 -1.60 15.96
C LEU A 695 16.35 -1.83 17.46
N GLY A 696 15.46 -1.12 18.17
CA GLY A 696 15.23 -1.33 19.60
C GLY A 696 14.77 -2.75 19.91
N ALA A 697 13.77 -3.25 19.18
CA ALA A 697 13.25 -4.60 19.31
C ALA A 697 14.31 -5.68 19.01
N GLN A 698 15.15 -5.43 18.02
CA GLN A 698 16.28 -6.32 17.69
C GLN A 698 17.26 -6.41 18.85
N VAL A 699 17.65 -5.27 19.43
CA VAL A 699 18.58 -5.26 20.58
C VAL A 699 17.95 -5.91 21.81
N ASP A 700 16.61 -5.77 22.03
CA ASP A 700 15.90 -6.48 23.10
C ASP A 700 16.00 -8.00 22.96
N VAL A 701 15.85 -8.51 21.74
CA VAL A 701 16.03 -9.95 21.47
C VAL A 701 17.47 -10.35 21.70
N LEU A 702 18.45 -9.68 21.09
CA LEU A 702 19.88 -10.03 21.20
C LEU A 702 20.38 -10.00 22.65
N SER A 703 19.86 -9.09 23.48
CA SER A 703 20.22 -8.98 24.91
C SER A 703 19.44 -9.93 25.84
N GLY A 704 18.44 -10.65 25.31
CA GLY A 704 17.58 -11.56 26.08
C GLY A 704 16.50 -10.87 26.89
N ASP A 705 16.26 -9.59 26.66
CA ASP A 705 15.15 -8.86 27.31
C ASP A 705 13.80 -9.24 26.69
N TYR A 706 13.82 -9.77 25.47
CA TYR A 706 12.66 -10.37 24.79
C TYR A 706 13.01 -11.74 24.20
N ASN A 707 12.17 -12.75 24.47
CA ASN A 707 12.33 -14.07 23.87
C ASN A 707 11.81 -14.08 22.42
N PRO A 708 12.61 -14.41 21.42
CA PRO A 708 12.16 -14.41 20.03
C PRO A 708 11.02 -15.39 19.80
N THR A 709 9.95 -14.93 19.17
CA THR A 709 8.77 -15.72 18.81
C THR A 709 8.47 -15.73 17.32
N GLY A 710 8.99 -14.76 16.58
CA GLY A 710 8.76 -14.62 15.15
C GLY A 710 9.13 -15.86 14.35
N LYS A 711 8.45 -16.07 13.22
CA LYS A 711 8.71 -17.15 12.28
C LYS A 711 8.98 -16.59 10.89
N ILE A 712 9.82 -17.26 10.10
CA ILE A 712 10.09 -16.87 8.71
C ILE A 712 8.79 -16.79 7.93
N SER A 713 8.51 -15.63 7.33
CA SER A 713 7.33 -15.41 6.48
C SER A 713 7.60 -15.68 5.00
N LEU A 714 8.87 -15.79 4.59
CA LEU A 714 9.31 -16.00 3.23
C LEU A 714 10.51 -16.95 3.21
N THR A 715 10.38 -18.14 2.60
CA THR A 715 11.42 -19.17 2.55
C THR A 715 12.71 -18.65 1.90
N MET A 716 13.85 -18.79 2.58
CA MET A 716 15.16 -18.43 2.03
C MET A 716 15.59 -19.43 0.96
N VAL A 717 16.13 -18.93 -0.16
CA VAL A 717 16.58 -19.76 -1.29
C VAL A 717 17.91 -20.45 -0.96
N SER A 718 18.04 -21.73 -1.30
CA SER A 718 19.23 -22.54 -0.98
C SER A 718 20.45 -22.16 -1.82
N CYS A 719 20.29 -22.02 -3.12
CA CYS A 719 21.38 -21.69 -4.07
C CYS A 719 20.80 -21.23 -5.41
N MET A 720 21.68 -20.77 -6.31
CA MET A 720 21.29 -20.32 -7.66
C MET A 720 20.69 -21.44 -8.52
N ASP A 721 21.12 -22.70 -8.34
CA ASP A 721 20.67 -23.82 -9.18
C ASP A 721 19.14 -23.99 -9.14
N VAL A 722 18.50 -23.81 -7.95
CA VAL A 722 17.07 -24.00 -7.79
C VAL A 722 16.23 -22.87 -8.39
N ILE A 723 16.86 -21.77 -8.78
CA ILE A 723 16.25 -20.61 -9.44
C ILE A 723 16.93 -20.28 -10.77
N GLU A 724 17.72 -21.22 -11.31
CA GLU A 724 18.39 -21.07 -12.60
C GLU A 724 17.37 -20.86 -13.71
N ILE A 725 17.68 -19.91 -14.62
CA ILE A 725 16.88 -19.66 -15.80
C ILE A 725 17.56 -20.28 -16.99
N THR A 726 16.84 -21.17 -17.66
CA THR A 726 17.30 -21.88 -18.86
C THR A 726 16.36 -21.60 -20.02
N GLU A 727 16.90 -21.62 -21.26
CA GLU A 727 16.07 -21.55 -22.46
C GLU A 727 15.46 -22.90 -22.78
N LYS A 728 14.15 -22.93 -22.98
CA LYS A 728 13.38 -24.10 -23.42
C LYS A 728 12.47 -23.72 -24.58
N GLU A 729 12.27 -24.66 -25.50
CA GLU A 729 11.29 -24.53 -26.57
C GLU A 729 9.89 -24.83 -26.03
N ILE A 730 8.99 -23.85 -26.11
CA ILE A 730 7.58 -23.97 -25.75
C ILE A 730 6.77 -23.54 -26.98
N ASP A 731 5.94 -24.44 -27.51
CA ASP A 731 5.11 -24.23 -28.71
C ASP A 731 5.89 -23.67 -29.92
N GLY A 732 7.12 -24.18 -30.13
CA GLY A 732 7.99 -23.76 -31.23
C GLY A 732 8.72 -22.43 -31.01
N VAL A 733 8.65 -21.86 -29.83
CA VAL A 733 9.32 -20.59 -29.45
C VAL A 733 10.29 -20.84 -28.30
N MET A 734 11.54 -20.40 -28.44
CA MET A 734 12.53 -20.42 -27.36
C MET A 734 12.14 -19.39 -26.29
N ARG A 735 12.01 -19.85 -25.04
CA ARG A 735 11.62 -19.02 -23.89
C ARG A 735 12.50 -19.30 -22.68
N GLU A 736 12.71 -18.29 -21.87
CA GLU A 736 13.38 -18.45 -20.56
C GLU A 736 12.42 -19.08 -19.56
N VAL A 737 12.89 -20.14 -18.88
CA VAL A 737 12.11 -20.87 -17.87
C VAL A 737 12.98 -21.01 -16.61
N CYS A 738 12.42 -20.64 -15.46
CA CYS A 738 13.06 -20.83 -14.17
C CYS A 738 12.97 -22.29 -13.72
N ALA A 739 14.02 -22.79 -13.08
CA ALA A 739 14.09 -24.16 -12.54
C ALA A 739 12.99 -24.42 -11.50
N SER A 740 12.63 -23.41 -10.71
CA SER A 740 11.46 -23.45 -9.82
C SER A 740 10.31 -22.64 -10.40
N PRO A 741 9.05 -23.15 -10.34
CA PRO A 741 7.90 -22.39 -10.83
C PRO A 741 7.72 -21.09 -10.02
N ASN A 742 7.46 -19.99 -10.73
CA ASN A 742 7.31 -18.66 -10.12
C ASN A 742 5.93 -18.44 -9.47
N ASP A 743 4.97 -19.33 -9.67
CA ASP A 743 3.60 -19.27 -9.17
C ASP A 743 3.35 -20.12 -7.92
N VAL A 744 4.38 -20.80 -7.42
CA VAL A 744 4.33 -21.67 -6.22
C VAL A 744 5.11 -21.00 -5.09
N PRO A 745 4.59 -20.97 -3.85
CA PRO A 745 5.34 -20.51 -2.68
C PRO A 745 6.59 -21.32 -2.40
N GLY A 746 7.63 -20.69 -1.83
CA GLY A 746 8.94 -21.29 -1.56
C GLY A 746 8.86 -22.57 -0.71
N TYR A 747 7.95 -22.61 0.29
CA TYR A 747 7.79 -23.77 1.16
C TYR A 747 7.26 -25.02 0.42
N ASP A 748 6.66 -24.86 -0.76
CA ASP A 748 6.01 -25.95 -1.52
C ASP A 748 6.73 -26.27 -2.85
N LYS A 749 7.81 -25.53 -3.19
CA LYS A 749 8.53 -25.66 -4.47
C LYS A 749 9.24 -27.01 -4.66
N ASP A 750 9.67 -27.67 -3.60
CA ASP A 750 10.46 -28.92 -3.70
C ASP A 750 9.78 -29.99 -4.58
N GLN A 751 8.46 -30.06 -4.59
CA GLN A 751 7.72 -31.05 -5.37
C GLN A 751 7.63 -30.74 -6.88
N TYR A 752 8.01 -29.53 -7.28
CA TYR A 752 7.91 -29.05 -8.67
C TYR A 752 9.28 -28.87 -9.34
N ILE A 753 10.37 -28.94 -8.58
CA ILE A 753 11.75 -28.81 -9.08
C ILE A 753 12.27 -30.19 -9.47
N ASP A 754 13.01 -30.26 -10.59
CA ASP A 754 13.66 -31.51 -11.01
C ASP A 754 14.54 -32.06 -9.86
N PRO A 755 14.36 -33.32 -9.47
CA PRO A 755 15.18 -33.95 -8.42
C PRO A 755 16.70 -33.87 -8.68
N ALA A 756 17.12 -33.85 -9.94
CA ALA A 756 18.53 -33.69 -10.30
C ALA A 756 19.06 -32.27 -9.98
N ILE A 757 18.20 -31.25 -10.02
CA ILE A 757 18.53 -29.89 -9.61
C ILE A 757 18.55 -29.81 -8.07
N LEU A 758 17.53 -30.35 -7.40
CA LEU A 758 17.49 -30.39 -5.93
C LEU A 758 18.69 -31.12 -5.33
N ALA A 759 19.16 -32.19 -5.97
CA ALA A 759 20.35 -32.92 -5.51
C ALA A 759 21.63 -32.09 -5.51
N ARG A 760 21.68 -30.96 -6.21
CA ARG A 760 22.82 -30.01 -6.19
C ARG A 760 22.74 -29.03 -5.02
N ALA A 761 21.55 -28.80 -4.49
CA ALA A 761 21.34 -27.92 -3.34
C ALA A 761 21.77 -28.63 -2.04
N LYS A 762 22.43 -27.90 -1.15
CA LYS A 762 22.73 -28.38 0.21
C LYS A 762 21.40 -28.70 0.93
N GLY A 763 21.26 -29.89 1.47
CA GLY A 763 20.01 -30.35 2.08
C GLY A 763 18.96 -30.89 1.10
N GLY A 764 19.20 -30.84 -0.23
CA GLY A 764 18.31 -31.39 -1.24
C GLY A 764 16.94 -30.68 -1.33
N SER A 765 16.91 -29.38 -1.12
CA SER A 765 15.69 -28.57 -1.02
C SER A 765 15.87 -27.19 -1.65
N TYR A 766 14.75 -26.60 -2.09
CA TYR A 766 14.67 -25.18 -2.43
C TYR A 766 15.06 -24.29 -1.25
N ALA A 767 14.67 -24.68 -0.02
CA ALA A 767 14.93 -23.93 1.18
C ALA A 767 16.42 -24.01 1.60
N TYR A 768 16.98 -22.90 2.03
CA TYR A 768 18.32 -22.83 2.59
C TYR A 768 18.46 -23.79 3.78
N TYR A 769 19.61 -24.51 3.83
CA TYR A 769 19.93 -25.50 4.84
C TYR A 769 21.25 -25.13 5.53
N ASP A 770 21.21 -24.90 6.85
CA ASP A 770 22.36 -24.49 7.64
C ASP A 770 23.26 -25.67 8.09
N ALA A 771 24.29 -25.35 8.84
CA ALA A 771 25.22 -26.35 9.39
C ALA A 771 24.64 -27.11 10.59
N ASP A 772 23.65 -26.52 11.26
CA ASP A 772 22.98 -27.11 12.44
C ASP A 772 21.82 -28.03 12.06
N GLY A 773 21.54 -28.18 10.76
CA GLY A 773 20.51 -29.08 10.25
C GLY A 773 19.14 -28.42 10.08
N ASN A 774 19.03 -27.12 10.08
CA ASN A 774 17.76 -26.40 9.96
C ASN A 774 17.49 -25.98 8.52
N TYR A 775 16.23 -26.07 8.09
CA TYR A 775 15.73 -25.49 6.86
C TYR A 775 15.08 -24.16 7.14
N TYR A 776 15.50 -23.10 6.44
CA TYR A 776 14.95 -21.76 6.59
C TYR A 776 13.68 -21.57 5.74
N ARG A 777 12.65 -22.37 6.05
CA ARG A 777 11.32 -22.35 5.41
C ARG A 777 10.37 -21.41 6.15
N ALA A 778 9.33 -20.95 5.46
CA ALA A 778 8.21 -20.28 6.11
C ALA A 778 7.71 -21.10 7.32
N GLY A 779 7.50 -20.43 8.44
CA GLY A 779 7.15 -21.07 9.71
C GLY A 779 8.31 -21.50 10.59
N PHE A 780 9.56 -21.51 10.09
CA PHE A 780 10.73 -21.80 10.90
C PHE A 780 11.16 -20.59 11.77
N GLY A 781 11.67 -20.87 12.94
CA GLY A 781 12.26 -19.90 13.86
C GLY A 781 12.53 -20.56 15.22
N LEU A 782 13.63 -20.18 15.85
CA LEU A 782 14.10 -20.65 17.15
C LEU A 782 13.59 -19.77 18.28
N SER A 783 13.76 -20.24 19.52
CA SER A 783 13.45 -19.53 20.74
C SER A 783 14.49 -19.85 21.80
N TYR A 784 14.66 -18.98 22.78
CA TYR A 784 15.56 -19.24 23.94
C TYR A 784 14.96 -20.21 24.95
N LYS A 785 13.65 -20.47 24.90
CA LYS A 785 12.90 -21.31 25.83
C LYS A 785 12.33 -22.53 25.15
#